data_260ec4fba1d3e322cd5693575f86d830
#
_entry.id   260ec4fba1d3e322cd5693575f86d830
#
_cell.length_a   1.000
_cell.length_b   1.000
_cell.length_c   1.000
_cell.angle_alpha   90.00
_cell.angle_beta   90.00
_cell.angle_gamma   90.00
#
_symmetry.space_group_name_H-M   'P 1'
#
loop_
_entity.id
_entity.type
_entity.pdbx_description
1 polymer ?
#
loop_
_entity_poly.entity_id
_entity_poly.type
_entity_poly.pdbx_seq_one_letter_code
_entity_poly.pdbx_strand_id
1 'polypeptide(L)'
;MSFETTRARRSYQAWVANETMEDYSLRYAARSFRKWTPFVITNTALGGISFLALEAIGAAITVSYGFSNAFPAIVVVCLLVFITNLPIAYYSSKYNIDMDLLTRGAGFGYIGSTITSLIYAGFTFIFFALEAAIMAQALEIYFGLPIVMGYVVSSIVIIPITFLGITMISRLQLVTQPIWVILLITPFVFIFMKKPDVLSEWVSFVGTRADSNEFHYLYFGAATGVLFSLVVQIGEQVDYLRFLPNKTDANRRSWWAAVICAGPGWVVVGGLKILAGSLLAVIAINSGLAYVDAIEPIHMYIVAYQFMSDDPWIVLTVAAIFVLVSQVKINVTNAYAGSLAWSNFYSRVTHYHPGRVVWLVFNIIISLFLMLLGVFETLQIVLAVYSIVAIAWIGAIFADLTVLKPLNISPAYIEFKRAHLYNINPVGCGGMAIASVVSVVAFAGILGPFVEAYAAVISLAISFLSTIAIGYATGGKYYIHRADDLPDRIADAKVVTCAICAYSYEPEDMAYCPFYQGPICSLCCSLDAHCHDACKSPSSDPQYDALASRDGFLRRVAPPNIGQRLAKFLGVFLALGVVTAAVFLLAYRIVELDPDFVLGDSARLLLRLYIASLLLLGVGAWWIVLSHESREHAEHDLVQSLEQLTETRQELMQSERLAAIGQLTATVSHELRNPLGTLTSTLEVLRRRIERSDWSVQDDLDRMQRNIWRCVRIIEDLLEFSRDRKIRAEPVKIDQWIAKELDELKLPANVTLHTDLRSNATATVDAEKMRQLLSNLVQNAQHAIELNEHGVSRRGKIEISSARHNGSLELTVADDGRGIKPEHIDKVFGPLFSTKAFGVGLGLPLVKRIVEAHDGEIGVESDWGKGTQVTIRLPLDRSHEPIE
;
A
#
# COMPACT_ATOMS: atom_id res chain seq x y z
N MET A 1 16.84 -3.17 11.64
CA MET A 1 15.42 -2.96 11.98
C MET A 1 14.43 -3.00 10.81
N SER A 2 14.77 -3.41 9.63
CA SER A 2 13.91 -3.17 8.48
C SER A 2 13.65 -4.37 7.56
N PHE A 3 14.24 -5.53 7.80
CA PHE A 3 14.23 -6.58 6.77
C PHE A 3 12.90 -7.33 6.57
N GLU A 4 12.12 -7.60 7.60
CA GLU A 4 10.86 -8.37 7.44
C GLU A 4 9.67 -7.50 7.06
N THR A 5 9.53 -6.31 7.64
CA THR A 5 8.51 -5.34 7.23
C THR A 5 8.75 -4.85 5.80
N THR A 6 10.02 -4.72 5.40
CA THR A 6 10.40 -4.37 4.02
C THR A 6 10.08 -5.51 3.03
N ARG A 7 10.20 -6.79 3.42
CA ARG A 7 9.84 -7.93 2.57
C ARG A 7 8.34 -8.03 2.29
N ALA A 8 7.49 -7.87 3.30
CA ALA A 8 6.04 -7.86 3.12
C ALA A 8 5.58 -6.69 2.24
N ARG A 9 6.19 -5.51 2.40
CA ARG A 9 5.94 -4.33 1.57
C ARG A 9 6.47 -4.50 0.14
N ARG A 10 7.61 -5.14 -0.05
CA ARG A 10 8.15 -5.45 -1.40
C ARG A 10 7.26 -6.43 -2.16
N SER A 11 6.72 -7.45 -1.51
CA SER A 11 5.77 -8.38 -2.15
C SER A 11 4.48 -7.67 -2.54
N TYR A 12 3.96 -6.77 -1.71
CA TYR A 12 2.81 -5.93 -2.03
C TYR A 12 3.10 -5.03 -3.25
N GLN A 13 4.25 -4.38 -3.28
CA GLN A 13 4.67 -3.53 -4.41
C GLN A 13 4.82 -4.33 -5.71
N ALA A 14 5.30 -5.57 -5.65
CA ALA A 14 5.34 -6.46 -6.81
C ALA A 14 3.93 -6.79 -7.34
N TRP A 15 2.93 -6.88 -6.47
CA TRP A 15 1.52 -7.06 -6.87
C TRP A 15 0.97 -5.79 -7.55
N VAL A 16 1.26 -4.62 -7.00
CA VAL A 16 0.89 -3.33 -7.60
C VAL A 16 1.53 -3.12 -8.97
N ALA A 17 2.74 -3.62 -9.19
CA ALA A 17 3.42 -3.58 -10.48
C ALA A 17 2.80 -4.52 -11.53
N ASN A 18 1.98 -5.49 -11.11
CA ASN A 18 1.29 -6.39 -12.00
C ASN A 18 0.03 -5.72 -12.56
N GLU A 19 0.01 -5.43 -13.86
CA GLU A 19 -1.11 -4.76 -14.54
C GLU A 19 -2.46 -5.51 -14.42
N THR A 20 -2.44 -6.82 -14.13
CA THR A 20 -3.65 -7.64 -13.97
C THR A 20 -4.19 -7.66 -12.54
N MET A 21 -3.37 -7.33 -11.55
CA MET A 21 -3.71 -7.36 -10.12
C MET A 21 -3.67 -5.97 -9.49
N GLU A 22 -3.94 -4.93 -10.28
CA GLU A 22 -3.91 -3.53 -9.86
C GLU A 22 -4.49 -3.27 -8.48
N ASP A 23 -3.69 -2.67 -7.62
CA ASP A 23 -4.13 -2.27 -6.29
C ASP A 23 -3.72 -0.81 -6.01
N TYR A 24 -4.47 0.11 -6.63
CA TYR A 24 -4.34 1.56 -6.40
C TYR A 24 -5.26 2.07 -5.28
N SER A 25 -5.71 1.18 -4.40
CA SER A 25 -6.67 1.54 -3.34
C SER A 25 -6.15 2.59 -2.37
N LEU A 26 -4.82 2.69 -2.21
CA LEU A 26 -4.20 3.55 -1.20
C LEU A 26 -3.38 4.71 -1.78
N ARG A 27 -3.32 4.86 -3.10
CA ARG A 27 -2.49 5.85 -3.75
C ARG A 27 -3.11 6.38 -5.04
N TYR A 28 -2.61 7.50 -5.54
CA TYR A 28 -3.09 8.07 -6.79
C TYR A 28 -2.69 7.21 -8.01
N ALA A 29 -3.39 7.38 -9.13
CA ALA A 29 -3.08 6.66 -10.35
C ALA A 29 -1.81 7.23 -11.02
N ALA A 30 -0.71 6.46 -11.01
CA ALA A 30 0.56 6.85 -11.61
C ALA A 30 0.44 7.08 -13.12
N ARG A 31 1.32 7.92 -13.70
CA ARG A 31 1.30 8.27 -15.14
C ARG A 31 1.46 7.04 -16.03
N SER A 32 2.23 6.05 -15.59
CA SER A 32 2.44 4.78 -16.29
C SER A 32 1.15 3.98 -16.52
N PHE A 33 0.12 4.20 -15.69
CA PHE A 33 -1.17 3.50 -15.75
C PHE A 33 -2.28 4.32 -16.41
N ARG A 34 -2.07 5.59 -16.71
CA ARG A 34 -3.03 6.47 -17.40
C ARG A 34 -2.97 6.27 -18.91
N LYS A 35 -3.10 5.00 -19.35
CA LYS A 35 -2.97 4.60 -20.77
C LYS A 35 -4.30 4.57 -21.51
N TRP A 36 -5.41 4.69 -20.79
CA TRP A 36 -6.74 4.57 -21.35
C TRP A 36 -7.15 5.82 -22.14
N THR A 37 -7.78 5.59 -23.27
CA THR A 37 -8.34 6.70 -24.04
C THR A 37 -9.60 7.25 -23.35
N PRO A 38 -9.96 8.53 -23.56
CA PRO A 38 -11.19 9.10 -23.05
C PRO A 38 -12.44 8.28 -23.38
N PHE A 39 -12.47 7.63 -24.56
CA PHE A 39 -13.55 6.73 -24.96
C PHE A 39 -13.64 5.48 -24.07
N VAL A 40 -12.52 4.83 -23.81
CA VAL A 40 -12.50 3.61 -22.97
C VAL A 40 -12.99 3.92 -21.55
N ILE A 41 -12.53 5.05 -20.98
CA ILE A 41 -12.98 5.48 -19.65
C ILE A 41 -14.49 5.75 -19.63
N THR A 42 -14.97 6.50 -20.62
CA THR A 42 -16.39 6.83 -20.72
C THR A 42 -17.26 5.58 -20.90
N ASN A 43 -16.82 4.66 -21.78
CA ASN A 43 -17.54 3.41 -22.02
C ASN A 43 -17.55 2.51 -20.76
N THR A 44 -16.42 2.44 -20.02
CA THR A 44 -16.34 1.65 -18.78
C THR A 44 -17.26 2.23 -17.72
N ALA A 45 -17.23 3.55 -17.52
CA ALA A 45 -18.07 4.25 -16.57
C ALA A 45 -19.57 4.12 -16.88
N LEU A 46 -19.95 4.32 -18.14
CA LEU A 46 -21.35 4.15 -18.58
C LEU A 46 -21.79 2.67 -18.60
N GLY A 47 -20.83 1.74 -18.81
CA GLY A 47 -21.08 0.32 -18.72
C GLY A 47 -21.52 -0.14 -17.33
N GLY A 48 -21.06 0.53 -16.28
CA GLY A 48 -21.50 0.35 -14.89
C GLY A 48 -22.95 0.77 -14.65
N ILE A 49 -23.58 1.57 -15.55
CA ILE A 49 -25.00 2.02 -15.40
C ILE A 49 -25.98 0.95 -15.94
N SER A 50 -25.53 -0.27 -16.08
CA SER A 50 -26.37 -1.38 -16.52
C SER A 50 -27.33 -1.88 -15.41
N PHE A 51 -27.12 -1.48 -14.16
CA PHE A 51 -27.87 -2.03 -13.01
C PHE A 51 -29.38 -1.78 -13.11
N LEU A 52 -30.15 -2.85 -12.80
CA LEU A 52 -31.61 -2.88 -12.95
C LEU A 52 -32.35 -2.39 -11.70
N ALA A 53 -31.61 -2.16 -10.60
CA ALA A 53 -32.19 -1.48 -9.44
C ALA A 53 -32.68 -0.05 -9.78
N LEU A 54 -32.16 0.59 -10.85
CA LEU A 54 -32.68 1.86 -11.34
C LEU A 54 -34.14 1.72 -11.79
N GLU A 55 -34.45 0.71 -12.59
CA GLU A 55 -35.78 0.40 -13.04
C GLU A 55 -36.68 0.00 -11.86
N ALA A 56 -36.16 -0.83 -10.93
CA ALA A 56 -36.91 -1.22 -9.72
C ALA A 56 -37.27 -0.01 -8.85
N ILE A 57 -36.33 0.93 -8.66
CA ILE A 57 -36.56 2.17 -7.91
C ILE A 57 -37.61 3.04 -8.62
N GLY A 58 -37.49 3.23 -9.95
CA GLY A 58 -38.45 3.97 -10.77
C GLY A 58 -39.84 3.36 -10.71
N ALA A 59 -39.93 2.03 -10.79
CA ALA A 59 -41.15 1.26 -10.61
C ALA A 59 -41.76 1.48 -9.23
N ALA A 60 -40.98 1.25 -8.19
CA ALA A 60 -41.41 1.30 -6.79
C ALA A 60 -41.96 2.69 -6.38
N ILE A 61 -41.29 3.79 -6.76
CA ILE A 61 -41.78 5.15 -6.46
C ILE A 61 -43.01 5.52 -7.27
N THR A 62 -43.09 5.07 -8.53
CA THR A 62 -44.24 5.35 -9.38
C THR A 62 -45.46 4.55 -8.93
N VAL A 63 -45.32 3.26 -8.65
CA VAL A 63 -46.38 2.41 -8.12
C VAL A 63 -46.87 2.93 -6.77
N SER A 64 -45.97 3.41 -5.90
CA SER A 64 -46.37 3.93 -4.59
C SER A 64 -47.03 5.31 -4.65
N TYR A 65 -46.47 6.26 -5.42
CA TYR A 65 -46.80 7.68 -5.31
C TYR A 65 -47.44 8.29 -6.56
N GLY A 66 -47.59 7.51 -7.65
CA GLY A 66 -48.10 7.95 -8.92
C GLY A 66 -47.13 8.77 -9.78
N PHE A 67 -47.47 8.91 -11.06
CA PHE A 67 -46.61 9.61 -12.04
C PHE A 67 -46.39 11.08 -11.66
N SER A 68 -47.42 11.82 -11.27
CA SER A 68 -47.37 13.25 -10.98
C SER A 68 -46.43 13.60 -9.82
N ASN A 69 -46.07 12.65 -8.97
CA ASN A 69 -45.14 12.82 -7.87
C ASN A 69 -43.74 12.21 -8.23
N ALA A 70 -43.70 11.03 -8.84
CA ALA A 70 -42.47 10.33 -9.16
C ALA A 70 -41.67 11.04 -10.28
N PHE A 71 -42.31 11.47 -11.35
CA PHE A 71 -41.62 12.12 -12.48
C PHE A 71 -40.87 13.40 -12.09
N PRO A 72 -41.51 14.39 -11.41
CA PRO A 72 -40.78 15.57 -10.99
C PRO A 72 -39.68 15.26 -9.95
N ALA A 73 -39.86 14.26 -9.09
CA ALA A 73 -38.85 13.83 -8.16
C ALA A 73 -37.61 13.29 -8.89
N ILE A 74 -37.79 12.43 -9.90
CA ILE A 74 -36.71 11.91 -10.74
C ILE A 74 -35.94 13.06 -11.39
N VAL A 75 -36.63 14.00 -12.03
CA VAL A 75 -35.99 15.12 -12.73
C VAL A 75 -35.20 16.01 -11.77
N VAL A 76 -35.78 16.36 -10.63
CA VAL A 76 -35.12 17.24 -9.64
C VAL A 76 -33.89 16.57 -9.04
N VAL A 77 -34.00 15.30 -8.62
CA VAL A 77 -32.87 14.58 -8.02
C VAL A 77 -31.76 14.35 -9.04
N CYS A 78 -32.10 13.94 -10.28
CA CYS A 78 -31.13 13.82 -11.37
C CYS A 78 -30.37 15.15 -11.59
N LEU A 79 -31.06 16.29 -11.60
CA LEU A 79 -30.41 17.59 -11.75
C LEU A 79 -29.46 17.90 -10.58
N LEU A 80 -29.87 17.67 -9.35
CA LEU A 80 -29.06 17.90 -8.16
C LEU A 80 -27.84 16.99 -8.12
N VAL A 81 -27.98 15.72 -8.44
CA VAL A 81 -26.87 14.75 -8.50
C VAL A 81 -25.92 15.10 -9.64
N PHE A 82 -26.42 15.55 -10.79
CA PHE A 82 -25.58 16.02 -11.90
C PHE A 82 -24.71 17.23 -11.49
N ILE A 83 -25.34 18.22 -10.83
CA ILE A 83 -24.65 19.43 -10.38
C ILE A 83 -23.59 19.12 -9.32
N THR A 84 -23.91 18.29 -8.35
CA THR A 84 -22.99 17.92 -7.26
C THR A 84 -21.83 17.06 -7.76
N ASN A 85 -22.06 16.21 -8.76
CA ASN A 85 -21.00 15.36 -9.33
C ASN A 85 -19.98 16.12 -10.18
N LEU A 86 -20.38 17.20 -10.84
CA LEU A 86 -19.50 17.92 -11.78
C LEU A 86 -18.17 18.37 -11.17
N PRO A 87 -18.12 19.10 -10.03
CA PRO A 87 -16.86 19.47 -9.41
C PRO A 87 -16.08 18.26 -8.89
N ILE A 88 -16.74 17.24 -8.37
CA ILE A 88 -16.13 16.00 -7.88
C ILE A 88 -15.38 15.30 -9.03
N ALA A 89 -16.04 15.08 -10.16
CA ALA A 89 -15.47 14.50 -11.36
C ALA A 89 -14.29 15.33 -11.91
N TYR A 90 -14.41 16.67 -11.89
CA TYR A 90 -13.34 17.55 -12.34
C TYR A 90 -12.08 17.43 -11.48
N TYR A 91 -12.21 17.53 -10.16
CA TYR A 91 -11.06 17.48 -9.26
C TYR A 91 -10.41 16.09 -9.23
N SER A 92 -11.20 15.01 -9.22
CA SER A 92 -10.70 13.65 -9.33
C SER A 92 -9.88 13.43 -10.62
N SER A 93 -10.40 13.84 -11.76
CA SER A 93 -9.71 13.75 -13.06
C SER A 93 -8.46 14.62 -13.14
N LYS A 94 -8.49 15.81 -12.51
CA LYS A 94 -7.37 16.75 -12.51
C LYS A 94 -6.18 16.23 -11.71
N TYR A 95 -6.45 15.60 -10.56
CA TYR A 95 -5.42 15.09 -9.65
C TYR A 95 -5.21 13.58 -9.75
N ASN A 96 -6.01 12.87 -10.57
CA ASN A 96 -5.95 11.41 -10.79
C ASN A 96 -6.08 10.59 -9.49
N ILE A 97 -7.04 10.96 -8.67
CA ILE A 97 -7.33 10.38 -7.36
C ILE A 97 -8.74 9.77 -7.32
N ASP A 98 -8.91 8.75 -6.50
CA ASP A 98 -10.21 8.13 -6.22
C ASP A 98 -11.05 8.97 -5.26
N MET A 99 -12.26 8.46 -4.98
CA MET A 99 -13.21 9.16 -4.10
C MET A 99 -12.70 9.28 -2.67
N ASP A 100 -11.94 8.32 -2.19
CA ASP A 100 -11.39 8.34 -0.84
C ASP A 100 -10.28 9.39 -0.69
N LEU A 101 -9.32 9.40 -1.62
CA LEU A 101 -8.24 10.39 -1.64
C LEU A 101 -8.77 11.81 -1.82
N LEU A 102 -9.80 11.97 -2.67
CA LEU A 102 -10.49 13.25 -2.84
C LEU A 102 -11.10 13.73 -1.51
N THR A 103 -11.82 12.85 -0.83
CA THR A 103 -12.47 13.14 0.44
C THR A 103 -11.49 13.58 1.52
N ARG A 104 -10.31 12.93 1.61
CA ARG A 104 -9.25 13.33 2.55
C ARG A 104 -8.92 14.81 2.44
N GLY A 105 -8.68 15.29 1.22
CA GLY A 105 -8.29 16.66 0.93
C GLY A 105 -9.46 17.63 0.85
N ALA A 106 -10.70 17.14 0.74
CA ALA A 106 -11.93 17.95 0.70
C ALA A 106 -12.58 18.10 2.08
N GLY A 107 -11.78 18.34 3.11
CA GLY A 107 -12.27 18.78 4.42
C GLY A 107 -12.53 17.65 5.43
N PHE A 108 -12.15 16.39 5.18
CA PHE A 108 -12.34 15.30 6.16
C PHE A 108 -11.06 14.94 6.94
N GLY A 109 -9.89 15.13 6.33
CA GLY A 109 -8.62 14.71 6.91
C GLY A 109 -8.34 13.22 6.73
N TYR A 110 -7.17 12.77 7.23
CA TYR A 110 -6.69 11.42 6.96
C TYR A 110 -7.54 10.32 7.62
N ILE A 111 -7.82 10.43 8.92
CA ILE A 111 -8.66 9.47 9.67
C ILE A 111 -10.15 9.79 9.51
N GLY A 112 -10.52 11.07 9.44
CA GLY A 112 -11.93 11.47 9.27
C GLY A 112 -12.56 10.87 8.02
N SER A 113 -11.81 10.76 6.91
CA SER A 113 -12.29 10.12 5.68
C SER A 113 -12.48 8.60 5.81
N THR A 114 -12.07 7.96 6.91
CA THR A 114 -12.33 6.54 7.17
C THR A 114 -13.84 6.26 7.29
N ILE A 115 -14.59 7.20 7.88
CA ILE A 115 -16.05 7.10 7.99
C ILE A 115 -16.69 7.09 6.60
N THR A 116 -16.20 7.93 5.68
CA THR A 116 -16.74 8.01 4.32
C THR A 116 -16.39 6.81 3.48
N SER A 117 -15.24 6.17 3.71
CA SER A 117 -14.91 4.87 3.10
C SER A 117 -15.88 3.79 3.54
N LEU A 118 -16.33 3.80 4.80
CA LEU A 118 -17.35 2.86 5.30
C LEU A 118 -18.73 3.12 4.69
N ILE A 119 -19.11 4.41 4.50
CA ILE A 119 -20.33 4.77 3.78
C ILE A 119 -20.27 4.26 2.34
N TYR A 120 -19.13 4.46 1.65
CA TYR A 120 -18.97 3.98 0.28
C TYR A 120 -18.97 2.45 0.19
N ALA A 121 -18.30 1.76 1.11
CA ALA A 121 -18.39 0.30 1.22
C ALA A 121 -19.82 -0.16 1.45
N GLY A 122 -20.58 0.54 2.32
CA GLY A 122 -22.02 0.30 2.56
C GLY A 122 -22.83 0.32 1.26
N PHE A 123 -22.63 1.34 0.43
CA PHE A 123 -23.27 1.41 -0.90
C PHE A 123 -22.96 0.16 -1.73
N THR A 124 -21.70 -0.18 -1.85
CA THR A 124 -21.28 -1.25 -2.77
C THR A 124 -21.84 -2.61 -2.39
N PHE A 125 -21.89 -2.97 -1.11
CA PHE A 125 -22.43 -4.27 -0.72
C PHE A 125 -23.96 -4.29 -0.71
N ILE A 126 -24.65 -3.18 -0.41
CA ILE A 126 -26.12 -3.09 -0.51
C ILE A 126 -26.54 -3.24 -1.97
N PHE A 127 -25.96 -2.45 -2.87
CA PHE A 127 -26.30 -2.52 -4.29
C PHE A 127 -25.87 -3.84 -4.92
N PHE A 128 -24.70 -4.39 -4.56
CA PHE A 128 -24.33 -5.75 -4.98
C PHE A 128 -25.41 -6.77 -4.57
N ALA A 129 -25.89 -6.72 -3.34
CA ALA A 129 -26.92 -7.63 -2.86
C ALA A 129 -28.23 -7.49 -3.63
N LEU A 130 -28.66 -6.25 -3.91
CA LEU A 130 -29.86 -5.97 -4.70
C LEU A 130 -29.74 -6.51 -6.13
N GLU A 131 -28.63 -6.22 -6.79
CA GLU A 131 -28.41 -6.63 -8.17
C GLU A 131 -28.21 -8.15 -8.29
N ALA A 132 -27.53 -8.77 -7.33
CA ALA A 132 -27.37 -10.22 -7.27
C ALA A 132 -28.71 -10.93 -6.97
N ALA A 133 -29.61 -10.31 -6.19
CA ALA A 133 -30.96 -10.83 -5.97
C ALA A 133 -31.80 -10.78 -7.25
N ILE A 134 -31.76 -9.69 -8.01
CA ILE A 134 -32.42 -9.59 -9.32
C ILE A 134 -31.86 -10.64 -10.29
N MET A 135 -30.54 -10.87 -10.27
CA MET A 135 -29.92 -11.93 -11.07
C MET A 135 -30.43 -13.32 -10.67
N ALA A 136 -30.53 -13.57 -9.36
CA ALA A 136 -31.02 -14.85 -8.83
C ALA A 136 -32.49 -15.12 -9.21
N GLN A 137 -33.34 -14.10 -9.17
CA GLN A 137 -34.73 -14.20 -9.67
C GLN A 137 -34.80 -14.62 -11.16
N ALA A 138 -33.92 -14.04 -11.98
CA ALA A 138 -33.83 -14.45 -13.40
C ALA A 138 -33.36 -15.91 -13.56
N LEU A 139 -32.40 -16.36 -12.71
CA LEU A 139 -31.95 -17.76 -12.69
C LEU A 139 -33.06 -18.71 -12.19
N GLU A 140 -33.84 -18.31 -11.22
CA GLU A 140 -34.98 -19.06 -10.73
C GLU A 140 -36.05 -19.26 -11.80
N ILE A 141 -36.49 -18.16 -12.45
CA ILE A 141 -37.54 -18.19 -13.46
C ILE A 141 -37.12 -18.95 -14.72
N TYR A 142 -35.84 -18.79 -15.16
CA TYR A 142 -35.36 -19.38 -16.41
C TYR A 142 -34.90 -20.83 -16.25
N PHE A 143 -34.10 -21.13 -15.19
CA PHE A 143 -33.49 -22.44 -14.96
C PHE A 143 -34.23 -23.28 -13.89
N GLY A 144 -35.21 -22.73 -13.18
CA GLY A 144 -35.87 -23.38 -12.04
C GLY A 144 -34.95 -23.56 -10.82
N LEU A 145 -33.89 -22.77 -10.69
CA LEU A 145 -32.96 -22.86 -9.58
C LEU A 145 -33.61 -22.28 -8.30
N PRO A 146 -33.54 -22.98 -7.15
CA PRO A 146 -33.99 -22.38 -5.90
C PRO A 146 -33.33 -21.04 -5.64
N ILE A 147 -34.08 -20.03 -5.21
CA ILE A 147 -33.60 -18.64 -5.04
C ILE A 147 -32.30 -18.52 -4.24
N VAL A 148 -32.15 -19.31 -3.15
CA VAL A 148 -30.95 -19.36 -2.32
C VAL A 148 -29.72 -19.83 -3.12
N MET A 149 -29.89 -20.82 -4.00
CA MET A 149 -28.80 -21.25 -4.89
C MET A 149 -28.51 -20.18 -5.95
N GLY A 150 -29.55 -19.47 -6.41
CA GLY A 150 -29.42 -18.29 -7.26
C GLY A 150 -28.53 -17.22 -6.62
N TYR A 151 -28.73 -16.92 -5.32
CA TYR A 151 -27.86 -15.97 -4.58
C TYR A 151 -26.40 -16.38 -4.55
N VAL A 152 -26.13 -17.66 -4.28
CA VAL A 152 -24.76 -18.20 -4.26
C VAL A 152 -24.11 -18.13 -5.63
N VAL A 153 -24.82 -18.55 -6.70
CA VAL A 153 -24.33 -18.52 -8.08
C VAL A 153 -24.05 -17.08 -8.52
N SER A 154 -24.99 -16.16 -8.27
CA SER A 154 -24.86 -14.73 -8.61
C SER A 154 -23.65 -14.09 -7.90
N SER A 155 -23.34 -14.52 -6.69
CA SER A 155 -22.19 -14.05 -5.92
C SER A 155 -20.87 -14.59 -6.44
N ILE A 156 -20.78 -15.88 -6.71
CA ILE A 156 -19.51 -16.55 -7.05
C ILE A 156 -19.05 -16.20 -8.47
N VAL A 157 -19.96 -16.08 -9.44
CA VAL A 157 -19.63 -15.81 -10.85
C VAL A 157 -18.87 -14.49 -11.05
N ILE A 158 -19.04 -13.54 -10.15
CA ILE A 158 -18.42 -12.22 -10.18
C ILE A 158 -16.93 -12.25 -9.75
N ILE A 159 -16.57 -13.18 -8.88
CA ILE A 159 -15.23 -13.24 -8.27
C ILE A 159 -14.10 -13.33 -9.31
N PRO A 160 -14.09 -14.28 -10.27
CA PRO A 160 -13.00 -14.42 -11.24
C PRO A 160 -12.76 -13.18 -12.09
N ILE A 161 -13.82 -12.50 -12.49
CA ILE A 161 -13.75 -11.30 -13.34
C ILE A 161 -13.17 -10.13 -12.55
N THR A 162 -13.68 -9.92 -11.33
CA THR A 162 -13.25 -8.81 -10.47
C THR A 162 -11.83 -9.03 -9.92
N PHE A 163 -11.44 -10.29 -9.73
CA PHE A 163 -10.08 -10.65 -9.30
C PHE A 163 -9.02 -10.11 -10.27
N LEU A 164 -9.27 -10.15 -11.57
CA LEU A 164 -8.36 -9.67 -12.61
C LEU A 164 -8.29 -8.14 -12.73
N GLY A 165 -9.02 -7.39 -11.89
CA GLY A 165 -8.91 -5.94 -11.76
C GLY A 165 -9.62 -5.14 -12.84
N ILE A 166 -9.38 -3.82 -12.81
CA ILE A 166 -10.12 -2.84 -13.60
C ILE A 166 -9.95 -3.01 -15.12
N THR A 167 -8.81 -3.51 -15.57
CA THR A 167 -8.53 -3.75 -16.99
C THR A 167 -9.46 -4.83 -17.56
N MET A 168 -9.71 -5.90 -16.80
CA MET A 168 -10.65 -6.96 -17.23
C MET A 168 -12.09 -6.46 -17.19
N ILE A 169 -12.47 -5.69 -16.18
CA ILE A 169 -13.77 -5.05 -16.09
C ILE A 169 -14.00 -4.15 -17.31
N SER A 170 -13.03 -3.31 -17.68
CA SER A 170 -13.13 -2.45 -18.84
C SER A 170 -13.32 -3.24 -20.15
N ARG A 171 -12.61 -4.35 -20.34
CA ARG A 171 -12.79 -5.23 -21.51
C ARG A 171 -14.19 -5.85 -21.53
N LEU A 172 -14.67 -6.34 -20.39
CA LEU A 172 -16.03 -6.86 -20.28
C LEU A 172 -17.05 -5.79 -20.67
N GLN A 173 -16.91 -4.57 -20.18
CA GLN A 173 -17.79 -3.46 -20.50
C GLN A 173 -17.76 -3.13 -22.01
N LEU A 174 -16.58 -3.11 -22.64
CA LEU A 174 -16.44 -2.83 -24.06
C LEU A 174 -17.15 -3.88 -24.95
N VAL A 175 -17.00 -5.17 -24.62
CA VAL A 175 -17.58 -6.27 -25.42
C VAL A 175 -19.09 -6.35 -25.22
N THR A 176 -19.57 -6.18 -23.99
CA THR A 176 -20.99 -6.38 -23.67
C THR A 176 -21.84 -5.13 -23.90
N GLN A 177 -21.27 -3.94 -23.99
CA GLN A 177 -22.01 -2.69 -24.13
C GLN A 177 -22.92 -2.63 -25.36
N PRO A 178 -22.48 -2.99 -26.60
CA PRO A 178 -23.35 -2.95 -27.76
C PRO A 178 -24.55 -3.89 -27.62
N ILE A 179 -24.32 -5.11 -27.12
CA ILE A 179 -25.36 -6.13 -26.91
C ILE A 179 -26.39 -5.62 -25.89
N TRP A 180 -25.89 -5.08 -24.77
CA TRP A 180 -26.71 -4.54 -23.71
C TRP A 180 -27.60 -3.38 -24.19
N VAL A 181 -27.03 -2.42 -24.96
CA VAL A 181 -27.80 -1.29 -25.53
C VAL A 181 -28.91 -1.76 -26.45
N ILE A 182 -28.63 -2.74 -27.33
CA ILE A 182 -29.62 -3.31 -28.25
C ILE A 182 -30.75 -3.93 -27.45
N LEU A 183 -30.43 -4.80 -26.48
CA LEU A 183 -31.43 -5.45 -25.62
C LEU A 183 -32.25 -4.43 -24.80
N LEU A 184 -31.60 -3.38 -24.26
CA LEU A 184 -32.29 -2.34 -23.53
C LEU A 184 -33.31 -1.58 -24.37
N ILE A 185 -32.95 -1.18 -25.61
CA ILE A 185 -33.79 -0.30 -26.43
C ILE A 185 -34.89 -1.07 -27.19
N THR A 186 -34.60 -2.30 -27.59
CA THR A 186 -35.54 -3.11 -28.44
C THR A 186 -36.96 -3.17 -27.88
N PRO A 187 -37.25 -3.54 -26.62
CA PRO A 187 -38.63 -3.64 -26.14
C PRO A 187 -39.38 -2.32 -26.23
N PHE A 188 -38.73 -1.19 -25.95
CA PHE A 188 -39.41 0.12 -26.03
C PHE A 188 -39.81 0.49 -27.44
N VAL A 189 -38.97 0.16 -28.45
CA VAL A 189 -39.35 0.36 -29.87
C VAL A 189 -40.64 -0.36 -30.17
N PHE A 190 -40.75 -1.65 -29.81
CA PHE A 190 -41.95 -2.44 -30.05
C PHE A 190 -43.17 -1.97 -29.20
N ILE A 191 -42.95 -1.56 -27.96
CA ILE A 191 -44.02 -0.99 -27.12
C ILE A 191 -44.62 0.24 -27.77
N PHE A 192 -43.79 1.23 -28.15
CA PHE A 192 -44.29 2.46 -28.78
C PHE A 192 -44.91 2.23 -30.16
N MET A 193 -44.48 1.20 -30.87
CA MET A 193 -45.10 0.83 -32.16
C MET A 193 -46.45 0.15 -32.01
N LYS A 194 -46.61 -0.75 -31.03
CA LYS A 194 -47.83 -1.58 -30.84
C LYS A 194 -48.84 -0.94 -29.88
N LYS A 195 -48.40 -0.07 -28.98
CA LYS A 195 -49.29 0.57 -27.96
C LYS A 195 -49.04 2.10 -27.91
N PRO A 196 -49.55 2.88 -28.89
CA PRO A 196 -49.32 4.32 -28.95
C PRO A 196 -49.84 5.08 -27.73
N ASP A 197 -50.91 4.58 -27.06
CA ASP A 197 -51.55 5.20 -25.91
C ASP A 197 -50.80 4.95 -24.61
N VAL A 198 -49.69 4.20 -24.61
CA VAL A 198 -48.94 3.82 -23.42
C VAL A 198 -48.45 5.04 -22.60
N LEU A 199 -48.10 6.13 -23.27
CA LEU A 199 -47.68 7.36 -22.60
C LEU A 199 -48.82 8.04 -21.85
N SER A 200 -50.03 8.02 -22.39
CA SER A 200 -51.20 8.58 -21.72
C SER A 200 -51.59 7.78 -20.47
N GLU A 201 -51.51 6.44 -20.57
CA GLU A 201 -51.73 5.53 -19.46
C GLU A 201 -50.70 5.78 -18.33
N TRP A 202 -49.39 5.94 -18.71
CA TRP A 202 -48.33 6.19 -17.78
C TRP A 202 -48.50 7.53 -17.07
N VAL A 203 -48.77 8.61 -17.80
CA VAL A 203 -48.97 9.95 -17.23
C VAL A 203 -50.17 10.05 -16.32
N SER A 204 -51.22 9.26 -16.62
CA SER A 204 -52.46 9.24 -15.80
C SER A 204 -52.40 8.24 -14.62
N PHE A 205 -51.31 7.52 -14.42
CA PHE A 205 -51.21 6.48 -13.38
C PHE A 205 -51.26 7.05 -11.97
N VAL A 206 -52.19 6.54 -11.17
CA VAL A 206 -52.38 6.89 -9.76
C VAL A 206 -51.64 5.89 -8.89
N GLY A 207 -50.81 6.36 -7.97
CA GLY A 207 -50.08 5.49 -7.06
C GLY A 207 -50.97 4.84 -6.00
N THR A 208 -50.55 3.70 -5.47
CA THR A 208 -51.29 2.94 -4.47
C THR A 208 -51.51 3.69 -3.14
N ARG A 209 -50.67 4.66 -2.85
CA ARG A 209 -50.79 5.53 -1.64
C ARG A 209 -51.42 6.87 -1.95
N ALA A 210 -51.76 7.16 -3.21
CA ALA A 210 -52.33 8.43 -3.64
C ALA A 210 -53.82 8.26 -3.97
N ASP A 211 -54.66 9.20 -3.53
CA ASP A 211 -56.09 9.19 -3.81
C ASP A 211 -56.41 9.76 -5.20
N SER A 212 -55.50 10.47 -5.81
CA SER A 212 -55.65 11.12 -7.11
C SER A 212 -54.30 11.27 -7.85
N ASN A 213 -54.34 11.53 -9.15
CA ASN A 213 -53.13 11.82 -9.95
C ASN A 213 -52.70 13.29 -9.80
N GLU A 214 -52.96 13.94 -8.69
CA GLU A 214 -52.50 15.30 -8.41
C GLU A 214 -51.16 15.30 -7.71
N PHE A 215 -50.40 16.39 -7.91
CA PHE A 215 -49.12 16.57 -7.22
C PHE A 215 -49.34 16.77 -5.73
N HIS A 216 -48.66 15.92 -4.93
CA HIS A 216 -48.69 16.04 -3.46
C HIS A 216 -47.26 16.14 -2.90
N TYR A 217 -46.95 17.26 -2.26
CA TYR A 217 -45.59 17.55 -1.82
C TYR A 217 -44.95 16.50 -0.90
N LEU A 218 -45.74 15.80 -0.07
CA LEU A 218 -45.16 14.74 0.80
C LEU A 218 -44.74 13.51 -0.03
N TYR A 219 -45.52 13.11 -1.02
CA TYR A 219 -45.17 11.98 -1.91
C TYR A 219 -43.99 12.33 -2.78
N PHE A 220 -43.91 13.56 -3.27
CA PHE A 220 -42.71 14.05 -3.96
C PHE A 220 -41.48 14.02 -3.06
N GLY A 221 -41.60 14.48 -1.79
CA GLY A 221 -40.50 14.43 -0.81
C GLY A 221 -40.05 13.01 -0.53
N ALA A 222 -40.96 12.07 -0.27
CA ALA A 222 -40.63 10.66 -0.04
C ALA A 222 -39.94 10.02 -1.25
N ALA A 223 -40.42 10.27 -2.47
CA ALA A 223 -39.78 9.81 -3.70
C ALA A 223 -38.35 10.36 -3.86
N THR A 224 -38.12 11.65 -3.56
CA THR A 224 -36.77 12.25 -3.59
C THR A 224 -35.86 11.58 -2.58
N GLY A 225 -36.35 11.21 -1.40
CA GLY A 225 -35.57 10.50 -0.38
C GLY A 225 -34.99 9.18 -0.87
N VAL A 226 -35.80 8.36 -1.54
CA VAL A 226 -35.37 7.08 -2.12
C VAL A 226 -34.33 7.32 -3.24
N LEU A 227 -34.59 8.27 -4.13
CA LEU A 227 -33.73 8.57 -5.27
C LEU A 227 -32.34 9.08 -4.86
N PHE A 228 -32.21 9.81 -3.75
CA PHE A 228 -30.92 10.27 -3.25
C PHE A 228 -29.99 9.14 -2.77
N SER A 229 -30.47 7.92 -2.58
CA SER A 229 -29.60 6.78 -2.31
C SER A 229 -28.60 6.51 -3.44
N LEU A 230 -28.97 6.89 -4.66
CA LEU A 230 -28.14 6.75 -5.86
C LEU A 230 -26.98 7.74 -5.93
N VAL A 231 -26.92 8.76 -5.04
CA VAL A 231 -25.85 9.79 -5.07
C VAL A 231 -24.46 9.20 -4.92
N VAL A 232 -24.30 8.09 -4.22
CA VAL A 232 -23.00 7.45 -3.97
C VAL A 232 -22.42 6.78 -5.23
N GLN A 233 -23.25 6.55 -6.27
CA GLN A 233 -22.75 6.15 -7.59
C GLN A 233 -21.70 7.11 -8.14
N ILE A 234 -21.67 8.35 -7.66
CA ILE A 234 -20.58 9.31 -7.92
C ILE A 234 -19.19 8.69 -7.60
N GLY A 235 -19.07 7.93 -6.53
CA GLY A 235 -17.82 7.29 -6.11
C GLY A 235 -17.29 6.32 -7.15
N GLU A 236 -18.14 5.45 -7.70
CA GLU A 236 -17.74 4.53 -8.77
C GLU A 236 -17.27 5.25 -10.02
N GLN A 237 -17.95 6.33 -10.41
CA GLN A 237 -17.56 7.11 -11.58
C GLN A 237 -16.18 7.75 -11.40
N VAL A 238 -15.88 8.23 -10.21
CA VAL A 238 -14.58 8.81 -9.83
C VAL A 238 -13.46 7.77 -9.90
N ASP A 239 -13.74 6.52 -9.51
CA ASP A 239 -12.77 5.43 -9.56
C ASP A 239 -12.31 5.10 -10.99
N TYR A 240 -13.12 5.40 -12.02
CA TYR A 240 -12.70 5.30 -13.42
C TYR A 240 -11.99 6.56 -13.90
N LEU A 241 -12.49 7.73 -13.51
CA LEU A 241 -11.96 9.02 -13.95
C LEU A 241 -10.52 9.27 -13.52
N ARG A 242 -10.05 8.66 -12.43
CA ARG A 242 -8.66 8.76 -11.99
C ARG A 242 -7.63 8.25 -13.01
N PHE A 243 -8.03 7.39 -13.95
CA PHE A 243 -7.17 6.88 -15.02
C PHE A 243 -7.13 7.77 -16.26
N LEU A 244 -7.82 8.91 -16.26
CA LEU A 244 -7.83 9.85 -17.37
C LEU A 244 -6.43 10.46 -17.56
N PRO A 245 -5.89 10.51 -18.79
CA PRO A 245 -4.64 11.19 -19.08
C PRO A 245 -4.66 12.66 -18.65
N ASN A 246 -3.50 13.22 -18.34
CA ASN A 246 -3.40 14.62 -17.97
C ASN A 246 -3.97 15.52 -19.07
N LYS A 247 -4.66 16.58 -18.64
CA LYS A 247 -5.20 17.60 -19.55
C LYS A 247 -4.08 18.35 -20.24
N THR A 248 -4.11 18.39 -21.56
CA THR A 248 -3.21 19.16 -22.44
C THR A 248 -4.04 20.00 -23.40
N ASP A 249 -3.43 20.98 -24.06
CA ASP A 249 -4.15 21.77 -25.08
C ASP A 249 -4.64 20.87 -26.26
N ALA A 250 -3.87 19.86 -26.62
CA ALA A 250 -4.21 18.92 -27.68
C ALA A 250 -5.43 18.04 -27.35
N ASN A 251 -5.59 17.62 -26.09
CA ASN A 251 -6.68 16.71 -25.68
C ASN A 251 -7.82 17.44 -24.92
N ARG A 252 -7.79 18.74 -24.79
CA ARG A 252 -8.69 19.51 -23.92
C ARG A 252 -10.17 19.21 -24.16
N ARG A 253 -10.60 19.06 -25.41
CA ARG A 253 -12.01 18.80 -25.74
C ARG A 253 -12.42 17.38 -25.38
N SER A 254 -11.63 16.39 -25.75
CA SER A 254 -11.89 14.99 -25.42
C SER A 254 -11.77 14.71 -23.93
N TRP A 255 -10.88 15.42 -23.23
CA TRP A 255 -10.74 15.37 -21.79
C TRP A 255 -12.02 15.84 -21.08
N TRP A 256 -12.54 17.03 -21.46
CA TRP A 256 -13.79 17.55 -20.89
C TRP A 256 -15.00 16.67 -21.26
N ALA A 257 -15.06 16.15 -22.47
CA ALA A 257 -16.10 15.23 -22.86
C ALA A 257 -16.09 13.98 -21.97
N ALA A 258 -14.91 13.39 -21.70
CA ALA A 258 -14.79 12.25 -20.80
C ALA A 258 -15.20 12.60 -19.36
N VAL A 259 -14.75 13.73 -18.81
CA VAL A 259 -15.13 14.19 -17.46
C VAL A 259 -16.64 14.35 -17.32
N ILE A 260 -17.29 14.94 -18.33
CA ILE A 260 -18.74 15.16 -18.29
C ILE A 260 -19.51 13.85 -18.53
N CYS A 261 -19.12 13.06 -19.51
CA CYS A 261 -19.86 11.83 -19.85
C CYS A 261 -19.62 10.69 -18.84
N ALA A 262 -18.38 10.48 -18.38
CA ALA A 262 -18.05 9.47 -17.39
C ALA A 262 -18.35 9.92 -15.96
N GLY A 263 -18.25 11.22 -15.66
CA GLY A 263 -18.65 11.83 -14.40
C GLY A 263 -20.16 12.00 -14.33
N PRO A 264 -20.70 13.23 -14.34
CA PRO A 264 -22.13 13.48 -14.17
C PRO A 264 -23.04 12.89 -15.27
N GLY A 265 -22.50 12.56 -16.43
CA GLY A 265 -23.26 12.05 -17.58
C GLY A 265 -24.01 10.74 -17.33
N TRP A 266 -23.57 9.94 -16.37
CA TRP A 266 -24.26 8.72 -15.97
C TRP A 266 -25.72 9.01 -15.49
N VAL A 267 -25.93 10.18 -14.87
CA VAL A 267 -27.22 10.58 -14.33
C VAL A 267 -28.28 10.69 -15.44
N VAL A 268 -27.88 11.10 -16.63
CA VAL A 268 -28.81 11.18 -17.77
C VAL A 268 -29.26 9.78 -18.18
N VAL A 269 -28.33 8.84 -18.34
CA VAL A 269 -28.65 7.43 -18.69
C VAL A 269 -29.43 6.78 -17.53
N GLY A 270 -28.98 6.99 -16.29
CA GLY A 270 -29.64 6.48 -15.09
C GLY A 270 -31.07 7.02 -14.94
N GLY A 271 -31.27 8.32 -15.11
CA GLY A 271 -32.60 8.95 -15.09
C GLY A 271 -33.55 8.39 -16.15
N LEU A 272 -33.06 8.17 -17.36
CA LEU A 272 -33.84 7.51 -18.43
C LEU A 272 -34.20 6.06 -18.05
N LYS A 273 -33.32 5.32 -17.39
CA LYS A 273 -33.62 3.97 -16.90
C LYS A 273 -34.64 3.97 -15.75
N ILE A 274 -34.54 4.92 -14.83
CA ILE A 274 -35.53 5.10 -13.76
C ILE A 274 -36.92 5.38 -14.37
N LEU A 275 -36.99 6.26 -15.37
CA LEU A 275 -38.24 6.52 -16.11
C LEU A 275 -38.71 5.31 -16.90
N ALA A 276 -37.78 4.54 -17.49
CA ALA A 276 -38.11 3.30 -18.17
C ALA A 276 -38.77 2.27 -17.22
N GLY A 277 -38.19 2.06 -16.03
CA GLY A 277 -38.76 1.21 -14.98
C GLY A 277 -40.15 1.71 -14.51
N SER A 278 -40.29 3.02 -14.34
CA SER A 278 -41.61 3.64 -14.06
C SER A 278 -42.67 3.31 -15.13
N LEU A 279 -42.33 3.43 -16.40
CA LEU A 279 -43.20 3.09 -17.52
C LEU A 279 -43.52 1.59 -17.57
N LEU A 280 -42.50 0.74 -17.45
CA LEU A 280 -42.63 -0.72 -17.55
C LEU A 280 -43.49 -1.27 -16.41
N ALA A 281 -43.35 -0.74 -15.20
CA ALA A 281 -44.21 -1.14 -14.07
C ALA A 281 -45.70 -0.85 -14.33
N VAL A 282 -46.05 0.31 -14.90
CA VAL A 282 -47.41 0.64 -15.28
C VAL A 282 -47.93 -0.30 -16.37
N ILE A 283 -47.07 -0.62 -17.34
CA ILE A 283 -47.46 -1.60 -18.37
C ILE A 283 -47.68 -2.98 -17.76
N ALA A 284 -46.85 -3.42 -16.84
CA ALA A 284 -46.93 -4.69 -16.15
C ALA A 284 -48.24 -4.81 -15.32
N ILE A 285 -48.57 -3.76 -14.58
CA ILE A 285 -49.83 -3.68 -13.81
C ILE A 285 -51.04 -3.71 -14.74
N ASN A 286 -51.04 -2.93 -15.84
CA ASN A 286 -52.13 -2.94 -16.82
C ASN A 286 -52.22 -4.26 -17.58
N SER A 287 -51.18 -5.08 -17.57
CA SER A 287 -51.20 -6.45 -18.11
C SER A 287 -51.64 -7.50 -17.10
N GLY A 288 -52.03 -7.08 -15.87
CA GLY A 288 -52.59 -7.95 -14.84
C GLY A 288 -51.61 -8.51 -13.82
N LEU A 289 -50.36 -8.02 -13.77
CA LEU A 289 -49.41 -8.41 -12.73
C LEU A 289 -49.76 -7.77 -11.39
N ALA A 290 -49.50 -8.51 -10.30
CA ALA A 290 -49.59 -7.95 -8.96
C ALA A 290 -48.57 -6.81 -8.76
N TYR A 291 -48.88 -5.86 -7.88
CA TYR A 291 -47.98 -4.72 -7.62
C TYR A 291 -46.58 -5.14 -7.18
N VAL A 292 -46.42 -6.23 -6.43
CA VAL A 292 -45.14 -6.75 -5.95
C VAL A 292 -44.30 -7.24 -7.12
N ASP A 293 -44.91 -8.00 -8.03
CA ASP A 293 -44.23 -8.56 -9.19
C ASP A 293 -43.92 -7.47 -10.24
N ALA A 294 -44.77 -6.45 -10.34
CA ALA A 294 -44.63 -5.35 -11.29
C ALA A 294 -43.43 -4.42 -10.98
N ILE A 295 -42.88 -4.45 -9.77
CA ILE A 295 -41.67 -3.71 -9.43
C ILE A 295 -40.37 -4.52 -9.61
N GLU A 296 -40.47 -5.81 -9.93
CA GLU A 296 -39.33 -6.68 -10.17
C GLU A 296 -38.86 -6.60 -11.63
N PRO A 297 -37.58 -6.26 -11.90
CA PRO A 297 -37.10 -6.04 -13.25
C PRO A 297 -37.32 -7.22 -14.21
N ILE A 298 -37.13 -8.45 -13.75
CA ILE A 298 -37.31 -9.62 -14.62
C ILE A 298 -38.74 -9.71 -15.15
N HIS A 299 -39.74 -9.50 -14.31
CA HIS A 299 -41.16 -9.52 -14.70
C HIS A 299 -41.51 -8.36 -15.62
N MET A 300 -40.99 -7.15 -15.32
CA MET A 300 -41.17 -5.99 -16.19
C MET A 300 -40.63 -6.25 -17.60
N TYR A 301 -39.46 -6.84 -17.74
CA TYR A 301 -38.84 -7.12 -19.04
C TYR A 301 -39.48 -8.31 -19.76
N ILE A 302 -39.98 -9.31 -19.05
CA ILE A 302 -40.79 -10.36 -19.66
C ILE A 302 -42.03 -9.74 -20.33
N VAL A 303 -42.76 -8.88 -19.62
CA VAL A 303 -43.91 -8.18 -20.22
C VAL A 303 -43.50 -7.26 -21.36
N ALA A 304 -42.38 -6.56 -21.22
CA ALA A 304 -41.86 -5.67 -22.27
C ALA A 304 -41.52 -6.43 -23.57
N TYR A 305 -40.90 -7.60 -23.47
CA TYR A 305 -40.50 -8.41 -24.62
C TYR A 305 -41.68 -9.17 -25.24
N GLN A 306 -42.83 -9.34 -24.56
CA GLN A 306 -44.08 -9.84 -25.15
C GLN A 306 -44.55 -8.93 -26.31
N PHE A 307 -44.21 -7.64 -26.28
CA PHE A 307 -44.49 -6.76 -27.42
C PHE A 307 -43.60 -7.07 -28.62
N MET A 308 -42.44 -7.73 -28.43
CA MET A 308 -41.55 -8.12 -29.51
C MET A 308 -41.96 -9.45 -30.16
N SER A 309 -42.28 -10.46 -29.35
CA SER A 309 -42.60 -11.83 -29.80
C SER A 309 -43.78 -12.42 -29.01
N ASP A 310 -44.61 -13.23 -29.71
CA ASP A 310 -45.68 -13.97 -29.09
C ASP A 310 -45.23 -15.34 -28.53
N ASP A 311 -43.98 -15.76 -28.83
CA ASP A 311 -43.44 -17.02 -28.34
C ASP A 311 -42.91 -16.84 -26.91
N PRO A 312 -43.51 -17.49 -25.88
CA PRO A 312 -43.14 -17.35 -24.50
C PRO A 312 -41.71 -17.76 -24.21
N TRP A 313 -41.15 -18.74 -24.93
CA TRP A 313 -39.78 -19.21 -24.73
C TRP A 313 -38.75 -18.20 -25.23
N ILE A 314 -39.01 -17.55 -26.40
CA ILE A 314 -38.16 -16.47 -26.92
C ILE A 314 -38.18 -15.30 -25.97
N VAL A 315 -39.35 -14.88 -25.51
CA VAL A 315 -39.52 -13.78 -24.54
C VAL A 315 -38.76 -14.02 -23.28
N LEU A 316 -38.94 -15.19 -22.67
CA LEU A 316 -38.25 -15.54 -21.43
C LEU A 316 -36.72 -15.62 -21.61
N THR A 317 -36.27 -16.20 -22.72
CA THR A 317 -34.82 -16.33 -23.00
C THR A 317 -34.17 -14.96 -23.19
N VAL A 318 -34.77 -14.06 -23.95
CA VAL A 318 -34.22 -12.73 -24.20
C VAL A 318 -34.23 -11.89 -22.93
N ALA A 319 -35.31 -11.95 -22.14
CA ALA A 319 -35.41 -11.27 -20.86
C ALA A 319 -34.31 -11.77 -19.86
N ALA A 320 -34.16 -13.09 -19.75
CA ALA A 320 -33.12 -13.68 -18.89
C ALA A 320 -31.71 -13.27 -19.33
N ILE A 321 -31.38 -13.34 -20.63
CA ILE A 321 -30.09 -12.90 -21.15
C ILE A 321 -29.85 -11.42 -20.84
N PHE A 322 -30.84 -10.57 -21.06
CA PHE A 322 -30.74 -9.15 -20.76
C PHE A 322 -30.46 -8.89 -19.27
N VAL A 323 -31.21 -9.52 -18.37
CA VAL A 323 -31.02 -9.39 -16.93
C VAL A 323 -29.64 -9.91 -16.52
N LEU A 324 -29.27 -11.12 -16.94
CA LEU A 324 -27.96 -11.71 -16.60
C LEU A 324 -26.79 -10.85 -17.05
N VAL A 325 -26.81 -10.37 -18.30
CA VAL A 325 -25.77 -9.48 -18.82
C VAL A 325 -25.73 -8.18 -18.03
N SER A 326 -26.88 -7.58 -17.76
CA SER A 326 -26.99 -6.34 -16.99
C SER A 326 -26.39 -6.50 -15.62
N GLN A 327 -26.72 -7.58 -14.90
CA GLN A 327 -26.34 -7.79 -13.52
C GLN A 327 -24.86 -8.21 -13.36
N VAL A 328 -24.31 -8.98 -14.28
CA VAL A 328 -22.87 -9.26 -14.28
C VAL A 328 -22.06 -7.97 -14.48
N LYS A 329 -22.49 -7.11 -15.40
CA LYS A 329 -21.81 -5.84 -15.71
C LYS A 329 -21.70 -4.93 -14.49
N ILE A 330 -22.77 -4.75 -13.74
CA ILE A 330 -22.74 -3.88 -12.54
C ILE A 330 -22.09 -4.55 -11.35
N ASN A 331 -22.34 -5.83 -11.10
CA ASN A 331 -21.80 -6.48 -9.91
C ASN A 331 -20.29 -6.63 -9.93
N VAL A 332 -19.64 -6.70 -11.08
CA VAL A 332 -18.16 -6.64 -11.14
C VAL A 332 -17.65 -5.27 -10.73
N THR A 333 -18.38 -4.18 -10.97
CA THR A 333 -18.01 -2.82 -10.55
C THR A 333 -18.29 -2.59 -9.08
N ASN A 334 -19.46 -3.00 -8.58
CA ASN A 334 -19.78 -2.94 -7.15
C ASN A 334 -18.77 -3.72 -6.30
N ALA A 335 -18.42 -4.95 -6.71
CA ALA A 335 -17.44 -5.77 -6.03
C ALA A 335 -16.03 -5.15 -6.06
N TYR A 336 -15.64 -4.54 -7.19
CA TYR A 336 -14.36 -3.84 -7.33
C TYR A 336 -14.31 -2.61 -6.42
N ALA A 337 -15.28 -1.72 -6.52
CA ALA A 337 -15.37 -0.49 -5.72
C ALA A 337 -15.44 -0.81 -4.22
N GLY A 338 -16.22 -1.81 -3.83
CA GLY A 338 -16.30 -2.29 -2.45
C GLY A 338 -14.96 -2.78 -1.92
N SER A 339 -14.21 -3.53 -2.73
CA SER A 339 -12.88 -4.00 -2.34
C SER A 339 -11.90 -2.86 -2.12
N LEU A 340 -11.99 -1.76 -2.89
CA LEU A 340 -11.18 -0.55 -2.69
C LEU A 340 -11.59 0.19 -1.42
N ALA A 341 -12.88 0.38 -1.19
CA ALA A 341 -13.40 1.08 -0.02
C ALA A 341 -13.02 0.37 1.29
N TRP A 342 -13.18 -0.95 1.35
CA TRP A 342 -12.75 -1.75 2.48
C TRP A 342 -11.23 -1.73 2.69
N SER A 343 -10.44 -1.79 1.61
CA SER A 343 -8.98 -1.64 1.68
C SER A 343 -8.59 -0.32 2.32
N ASN A 344 -9.20 0.77 1.89
CA ASN A 344 -8.97 2.12 2.42
C ASN A 344 -9.36 2.24 3.89
N PHE A 345 -10.52 1.71 4.25
CA PHE A 345 -10.99 1.69 5.63
C PHE A 345 -10.01 0.95 6.54
N TYR A 346 -9.73 -0.31 6.22
CA TYR A 346 -8.97 -1.20 7.08
C TYR A 346 -7.50 -0.77 7.22
N SER A 347 -6.86 -0.40 6.13
CA SER A 347 -5.44 -0.02 6.15
C SER A 347 -5.15 1.23 6.99
N ARG A 348 -6.13 2.16 7.07
CA ARG A 348 -5.99 3.34 7.92
C ARG A 348 -6.20 3.06 9.40
N VAL A 349 -7.09 2.11 9.73
CA VAL A 349 -7.36 1.72 11.11
C VAL A 349 -6.25 0.83 11.66
N THR A 350 -5.72 -0.08 10.85
CA THR A 350 -4.79 -1.13 11.31
C THR A 350 -3.36 -0.95 10.83
N HIS A 351 -3.08 0.01 9.93
CA HIS A 351 -1.80 0.17 9.23
C HIS A 351 -1.31 -1.10 8.51
N TYR A 352 -2.25 -2.01 8.19
CA TYR A 352 -1.98 -3.27 7.51
C TYR A 352 -2.87 -3.40 6.27
N HIS A 353 -2.30 -3.96 5.19
CA HIS A 353 -3.02 -4.15 3.95
C HIS A 353 -2.84 -5.58 3.44
N PRO A 354 -3.86 -6.44 3.61
CA PRO A 354 -3.78 -7.86 3.21
C PRO A 354 -3.95 -8.07 1.70
N GLY A 355 -4.20 -7.00 0.94
CA GLY A 355 -4.50 -7.05 -0.49
C GLY A 355 -5.99 -6.90 -0.79
N ARG A 356 -6.31 -6.33 -1.96
CA ARG A 356 -7.68 -6.04 -2.41
C ARG A 356 -8.58 -7.30 -2.51
N VAL A 357 -7.99 -8.42 -2.87
CA VAL A 357 -8.74 -9.68 -3.09
C VAL A 357 -9.43 -10.17 -1.80
N VAL A 358 -8.79 -10.00 -0.65
CA VAL A 358 -9.38 -10.34 0.64
C VAL A 358 -10.66 -9.54 0.86
N TRP A 359 -10.62 -8.25 0.54
CA TRP A 359 -11.77 -7.35 0.70
C TRP A 359 -12.85 -7.58 -0.36
N LEU A 360 -12.47 -8.04 -1.55
CA LEU A 360 -13.42 -8.49 -2.57
C LEU A 360 -14.28 -9.65 -2.04
N VAL A 361 -13.65 -10.69 -1.51
CA VAL A 361 -14.36 -11.85 -0.95
C VAL A 361 -15.21 -11.43 0.25
N PHE A 362 -14.66 -10.58 1.13
CA PHE A 362 -15.38 -10.05 2.29
C PHE A 362 -16.65 -9.28 1.90
N ASN A 363 -16.56 -8.39 0.91
CA ASN A 363 -17.69 -7.62 0.39
C ASN A 363 -18.80 -8.53 -0.15
N ILE A 364 -18.43 -9.57 -0.89
CA ILE A 364 -19.36 -10.54 -1.47
C ILE A 364 -20.04 -11.39 -0.37
N ILE A 365 -19.31 -11.80 0.68
CA ILE A 365 -19.87 -12.54 1.80
C ILE A 365 -20.92 -11.70 2.55
N ILE A 366 -20.63 -10.42 2.82
CA ILE A 366 -21.61 -9.53 3.44
C ILE A 366 -22.85 -9.37 2.56
N SER A 367 -22.66 -9.20 1.25
CA SER A 367 -23.76 -9.06 0.30
C SER A 367 -24.63 -10.33 0.23
N LEU A 368 -24.01 -11.51 0.22
CA LEU A 368 -24.73 -12.78 0.28
C LEU A 368 -25.55 -12.91 1.57
N PHE A 369 -24.98 -12.49 2.69
CA PHE A 369 -25.69 -12.50 3.97
C PHE A 369 -26.90 -11.55 3.95
N LEU A 370 -26.79 -10.37 3.35
CA LEU A 370 -27.91 -9.44 3.18
C LEU A 370 -29.02 -10.01 2.30
N MET A 371 -28.68 -10.71 1.21
CA MET A 371 -29.68 -11.38 0.38
C MET A 371 -30.45 -12.45 1.16
N LEU A 372 -29.74 -13.25 1.96
CA LEU A 372 -30.38 -14.28 2.81
C LEU A 372 -31.26 -13.68 3.93
N LEU A 373 -31.05 -12.44 4.32
CA LEU A 373 -31.88 -11.69 5.27
C LEU A 373 -33.11 -11.01 4.61
N GLY A 374 -33.29 -11.14 3.30
CA GLY A 374 -34.44 -10.55 2.60
C GLY A 374 -34.34 -9.03 2.40
N VAL A 375 -33.12 -8.49 2.21
CA VAL A 375 -32.91 -7.03 2.01
C VAL A 375 -33.75 -6.46 0.87
N PHE A 376 -34.08 -7.27 -0.16
CA PHE A 376 -34.89 -6.81 -1.27
C PHE A 376 -36.33 -6.41 -0.87
N GLU A 377 -36.95 -7.11 0.10
CA GLU A 377 -38.28 -6.80 0.61
C GLU A 377 -38.31 -5.46 1.36
N THR A 378 -37.19 -5.02 1.93
CA THR A 378 -37.08 -3.78 2.72
C THR A 378 -36.34 -2.67 1.96
N LEU A 379 -36.22 -2.80 0.65
CA LEU A 379 -35.39 -1.96 -0.24
C LEU A 379 -35.58 -0.45 -0.02
N GLN A 380 -36.86 0.03 -0.09
CA GLN A 380 -37.15 1.47 -0.03
C GLN A 380 -36.69 2.09 1.29
N ILE A 381 -36.82 1.35 2.37
CA ILE A 381 -36.49 1.78 3.71
C ILE A 381 -34.99 1.89 3.91
N VAL A 382 -34.28 0.82 3.54
CA VAL A 382 -32.80 0.77 3.63
C VAL A 382 -32.20 1.89 2.80
N LEU A 383 -32.71 2.11 1.58
CA LEU A 383 -32.24 3.16 0.70
C LEU A 383 -32.55 4.57 1.22
N ALA A 384 -33.74 4.79 1.80
CA ALA A 384 -34.12 6.09 2.35
C ALA A 384 -33.21 6.49 3.53
N VAL A 385 -32.96 5.57 4.45
CA VAL A 385 -32.03 5.81 5.58
C VAL A 385 -30.62 6.05 5.12
N TYR A 386 -30.15 5.19 4.24
CA TYR A 386 -28.80 5.28 3.69
C TYR A 386 -28.59 6.63 2.97
N SER A 387 -29.59 7.09 2.22
CA SER A 387 -29.53 8.33 1.46
C SER A 387 -29.20 9.56 2.33
N ILE A 388 -29.71 9.61 3.56
CA ILE A 388 -29.52 10.74 4.49
C ILE A 388 -28.04 10.95 4.81
N VAL A 389 -27.32 9.88 5.13
CA VAL A 389 -25.89 9.94 5.48
C VAL A 389 -25.04 10.11 4.23
N ALA A 390 -25.41 9.44 3.16
CA ALA A 390 -24.71 9.52 1.88
C ALA A 390 -24.74 10.92 1.28
N ILE A 391 -25.91 11.56 1.27
CA ILE A 391 -26.04 12.92 0.71
C ILE A 391 -25.38 13.99 1.62
N ALA A 392 -25.33 13.74 2.95
CA ALA A 392 -24.56 14.58 3.86
C ALA A 392 -23.06 14.59 3.53
N TRP A 393 -22.51 13.42 3.25
CA TRP A 393 -21.12 13.29 2.81
C TRP A 393 -20.86 14.05 1.50
N ILE A 394 -21.66 13.80 0.47
CA ILE A 394 -21.51 14.46 -0.84
C ILE A 394 -21.73 15.96 -0.72
N GLY A 395 -22.70 16.41 0.09
CA GLY A 395 -22.97 17.82 0.36
C GLY A 395 -21.77 18.54 0.97
N ALA A 396 -21.05 17.90 1.90
CA ALA A 396 -19.84 18.47 2.50
C ALA A 396 -18.72 18.63 1.48
N ILE A 397 -18.46 17.61 0.64
CA ILE A 397 -17.45 17.67 -0.43
C ILE A 397 -17.85 18.76 -1.45
N PHE A 398 -19.10 18.80 -1.85
CA PHE A 398 -19.61 19.80 -2.80
C PHE A 398 -19.41 21.23 -2.28
N ALA A 399 -19.67 21.47 -1.00
CA ALA A 399 -19.43 22.77 -0.35
C ALA A 399 -17.95 23.17 -0.36
N ASP A 400 -17.04 22.22 -0.06
CA ASP A 400 -15.60 22.47 -0.11
C ASP A 400 -15.14 22.83 -1.52
N LEU A 401 -15.49 22.00 -2.51
CA LEU A 401 -15.01 22.15 -3.87
C LEU A 401 -15.58 23.38 -4.59
N THR A 402 -16.82 23.81 -4.26
CA THR A 402 -17.51 24.90 -4.99
C THR A 402 -17.49 26.24 -4.28
N VAL A 403 -17.34 26.24 -2.96
CA VAL A 403 -17.37 27.49 -2.16
C VAL A 403 -16.04 27.73 -1.45
N LEU A 404 -15.57 26.79 -0.62
CA LEU A 404 -14.39 27.04 0.21
C LEU A 404 -13.10 27.15 -0.60
N LYS A 405 -12.91 26.32 -1.65
CA LYS A 405 -11.75 26.42 -2.54
C LYS A 405 -11.70 27.73 -3.34
N PRO A 406 -12.75 28.14 -4.04
CA PRO A 406 -12.75 29.43 -4.75
C PRO A 406 -12.54 30.65 -3.84
N LEU A 407 -12.96 30.54 -2.56
CA LEU A 407 -12.73 31.59 -1.56
C LEU A 407 -11.35 31.53 -0.91
N ASN A 408 -10.49 30.57 -1.32
CA ASN A 408 -9.16 30.31 -0.73
C ASN A 408 -9.19 30.00 0.78
N ILE A 409 -10.31 29.49 1.31
CA ILE A 409 -10.42 29.00 2.68
C ILE A 409 -9.86 27.57 2.76
N SER A 410 -10.13 26.75 1.76
CA SER A 410 -9.45 25.47 1.57
C SER A 410 -8.35 25.59 0.51
N PRO A 411 -7.28 24.77 0.57
CA PRO A 411 -6.18 24.81 -0.39
C PRO A 411 -6.66 24.65 -1.84
N ALA A 412 -6.05 25.38 -2.78
CA ALA A 412 -6.42 25.32 -4.20
C ALA A 412 -6.18 23.96 -4.85
N TYR A 413 -5.38 23.12 -4.22
CA TYR A 413 -5.10 21.72 -4.62
C TYR A 413 -5.76 20.72 -3.67
N ILE A 414 -5.78 19.45 -4.05
CA ILE A 414 -6.23 18.36 -3.18
C ILE A 414 -5.00 17.69 -2.60
N GLU A 415 -4.79 17.85 -1.30
CA GLU A 415 -3.79 17.06 -0.58
C GLU A 415 -4.39 15.74 -0.11
N PHE A 416 -3.69 14.63 -0.34
CA PHE A 416 -4.15 13.29 0.05
C PHE A 416 -3.14 12.54 0.91
N LYS A 417 -1.89 13.04 1.00
CA LYS A 417 -0.79 12.38 1.72
C LYS A 417 -0.97 12.53 3.23
N ARG A 418 -0.83 11.42 3.97
CA ARG A 418 -0.93 11.39 5.44
C ARG A 418 0.00 12.38 6.12
N ALA A 419 1.23 12.51 5.62
CA ALA A 419 2.24 13.38 6.20
C ALA A 419 1.82 14.85 6.33
N HIS A 420 0.96 15.33 5.43
CA HIS A 420 0.60 16.74 5.33
C HIS A 420 -0.78 17.04 5.93
N LEU A 421 -1.64 16.03 6.12
CA LEU A 421 -3.01 16.20 6.56
C LEU A 421 -3.16 16.11 8.09
N TYR A 422 -4.11 16.87 8.65
CA TYR A 422 -4.64 16.58 9.97
C TYR A 422 -5.35 15.21 9.97
N ASN A 423 -5.37 14.55 11.11
CA ASN A 423 -6.08 13.27 11.24
C ASN A 423 -7.58 13.45 11.08
N ILE A 424 -8.16 14.46 11.70
CA ILE A 424 -9.58 14.81 11.58
C ILE A 424 -9.67 16.29 11.22
N ASN A 425 -10.41 16.58 10.15
CA ASN A 425 -10.74 17.94 9.80
C ASN A 425 -12.21 18.21 10.17
N PRO A 426 -12.49 19.15 11.08
CA PRO A 426 -13.84 19.40 11.54
C PRO A 426 -14.75 20.00 10.47
N VAL A 427 -14.21 20.51 9.37
CA VAL A 427 -14.99 21.17 8.30
C VAL A 427 -15.91 20.17 7.64
N GLY A 428 -15.39 19.13 7.03
CA GLY A 428 -16.17 18.08 6.37
C GLY A 428 -16.81 17.12 7.37
N CYS A 429 -16.03 16.63 8.37
CA CYS A 429 -16.56 15.71 9.38
C CYS A 429 -17.68 16.35 10.20
N GLY A 430 -17.53 17.60 10.63
CA GLY A 430 -18.55 18.31 11.40
C GLY A 430 -19.78 18.62 10.57
N GLY A 431 -19.60 19.10 9.33
CA GLY A 431 -20.69 19.37 8.40
C GLY A 431 -21.55 18.13 8.14
N MET A 432 -20.89 16.99 7.83
CA MET A 432 -21.56 15.72 7.61
C MET A 432 -22.25 15.20 8.89
N ALA A 433 -21.59 15.28 10.04
CA ALA A 433 -22.14 14.78 11.30
C ALA A 433 -23.40 15.57 11.74
N ILE A 434 -23.37 16.88 11.70
CA ILE A 434 -24.51 17.75 12.02
C ILE A 434 -25.67 17.42 11.10
N ALA A 435 -25.44 17.35 9.79
CA ALA A 435 -26.47 17.04 8.82
C ALA A 435 -27.07 15.65 9.05
N SER A 436 -26.23 14.65 9.25
CA SER A 436 -26.70 13.27 9.48
C SER A 436 -27.56 13.15 10.75
N VAL A 437 -27.12 13.74 11.86
CA VAL A 437 -27.89 13.69 13.11
C VAL A 437 -29.24 14.40 12.98
N VAL A 438 -29.24 15.63 12.46
CA VAL A 438 -30.49 16.40 12.30
C VAL A 438 -31.46 15.70 11.36
N SER A 439 -30.97 15.14 10.25
CA SER A 439 -31.82 14.51 9.25
C SER A 439 -32.29 13.10 9.64
N VAL A 440 -31.52 12.36 10.47
CA VAL A 440 -32.02 11.11 11.08
C VAL A 440 -33.17 11.42 12.05
N VAL A 441 -33.05 12.47 12.88
CA VAL A 441 -34.13 12.92 13.75
C VAL A 441 -35.35 13.39 12.94
N ALA A 442 -35.08 14.08 11.81
CA ALA A 442 -36.13 14.50 10.88
C ALA A 442 -36.89 13.29 10.32
N PHE A 443 -36.17 12.31 9.83
CA PHE A 443 -36.73 11.08 9.25
C PHE A 443 -37.47 10.19 10.26
N ALA A 444 -37.14 10.26 11.53
CA ALA A 444 -37.88 9.58 12.59
C ALA A 444 -39.33 10.12 12.83
N GLY A 445 -39.76 11.09 12.05
CA GLY A 445 -41.11 11.66 12.10
C GLY A 445 -41.37 12.59 13.29
N ILE A 446 -40.38 12.82 14.19
CA ILE A 446 -40.49 13.63 15.40
C ILE A 446 -40.85 15.09 15.09
N LEU A 447 -40.38 15.59 13.94
CA LEU A 447 -40.55 16.99 13.52
C LEU A 447 -41.74 17.20 12.56
N GLY A 448 -42.58 16.16 12.37
CA GLY A 448 -43.78 16.17 11.54
C GLY A 448 -43.52 15.66 10.10
N PRO A 449 -44.61 15.30 9.38
CA PRO A 449 -44.55 14.55 8.14
C PRO A 449 -43.84 15.30 6.97
N PHE A 450 -43.89 16.64 6.97
CA PHE A 450 -43.15 17.41 5.97
C PHE A 450 -41.64 17.26 6.12
N VAL A 451 -41.12 17.40 7.34
CA VAL A 451 -39.69 17.32 7.63
C VAL A 451 -39.18 15.89 7.43
N GLU A 452 -39.99 14.89 7.75
CA GLU A 452 -39.72 13.47 7.48
C GLU A 452 -39.57 13.21 5.99
N ALA A 453 -40.56 13.61 5.18
CA ALA A 453 -40.56 13.40 3.74
C ALA A 453 -39.35 14.04 3.04
N TYR A 454 -38.84 15.16 3.54
CA TYR A 454 -37.74 15.92 2.97
C TYR A 454 -36.42 15.71 3.69
N ALA A 455 -36.29 14.72 4.56
CA ALA A 455 -35.10 14.49 5.37
C ALA A 455 -33.79 14.43 4.55
N ALA A 456 -33.77 13.81 3.37
CA ALA A 456 -32.60 13.74 2.51
C ALA A 456 -32.23 15.12 1.89
N VAL A 457 -33.24 15.90 1.48
CA VAL A 457 -33.01 17.28 0.96
C VAL A 457 -32.49 18.19 2.06
N ILE A 458 -33.06 18.06 3.27
CA ILE A 458 -32.62 18.79 4.47
C ILE A 458 -31.16 18.40 4.80
N SER A 459 -30.82 17.13 4.68
CA SER A 459 -29.45 16.66 4.89
C SER A 459 -28.45 17.34 3.94
N LEU A 460 -28.76 17.39 2.64
CA LEU A 460 -27.93 18.10 1.66
C LEU A 460 -27.75 19.56 2.04
N ALA A 461 -28.84 20.26 2.33
CA ALA A 461 -28.83 21.68 2.66
C ALA A 461 -28.04 21.98 3.95
N ILE A 462 -28.28 21.23 5.01
CA ILE A 462 -27.58 21.40 6.28
C ILE A 462 -26.10 21.06 6.12
N SER A 463 -25.76 19.97 5.44
CA SER A 463 -24.35 19.58 5.23
C SER A 463 -23.59 20.67 4.44
N PHE A 464 -24.17 21.16 3.37
CA PHE A 464 -23.60 22.23 2.56
C PHE A 464 -23.36 23.50 3.38
N LEU A 465 -24.39 23.98 4.09
CA LEU A 465 -24.30 25.22 4.86
C LEU A 465 -23.39 25.11 6.09
N SER A 466 -23.48 24.01 6.84
CA SER A 466 -22.65 23.81 8.03
C SER A 466 -21.18 23.63 7.68
N THR A 467 -20.87 22.93 6.58
CA THR A 467 -19.48 22.82 6.08
C THR A 467 -18.91 24.20 5.74
N ILE A 468 -19.64 25.06 5.04
CA ILE A 468 -19.23 26.43 4.74
C ILE A 468 -19.02 27.23 6.04
N ALA A 469 -19.97 27.15 6.96
CA ALA A 469 -19.90 27.88 8.23
C ALA A 469 -18.71 27.47 9.09
N ILE A 470 -18.45 26.16 9.22
CA ILE A 470 -17.29 25.64 9.97
C ILE A 470 -15.98 26.01 9.24
N GLY A 471 -15.93 25.88 7.91
CA GLY A 471 -14.77 26.27 7.12
C GLY A 471 -14.40 27.73 7.31
N TYR A 472 -15.40 28.62 7.28
CA TYR A 472 -15.21 30.05 7.52
C TYR A 472 -14.80 30.34 8.97
N ALA A 473 -15.45 29.71 9.95
CA ALA A 473 -15.13 29.90 11.37
C ALA A 473 -13.73 29.40 11.75
N THR A 474 -13.22 28.40 11.06
CA THR A 474 -11.88 27.84 11.30
C THR A 474 -10.79 28.50 10.45
N GLY A 475 -11.16 29.35 9.49
CA GLY A 475 -10.23 29.99 8.57
C GLY A 475 -9.37 28.99 7.78
N GLY A 476 -9.85 27.77 7.57
CA GLY A 476 -9.12 26.73 6.83
C GLY A 476 -7.94 26.08 7.57
N LYS A 477 -7.76 26.35 8.87
CA LYS A 477 -6.63 25.88 9.68
C LYS A 477 -6.41 24.35 9.61
N TYR A 478 -7.47 23.54 9.48
CA TYR A 478 -7.40 22.09 9.62
C TYR A 478 -7.20 21.31 8.30
N TYR A 479 -6.95 22.00 7.18
CA TYR A 479 -6.70 21.32 5.91
C TYR A 479 -5.27 20.79 5.81
N ILE A 480 -4.28 21.63 6.08
CA ILE A 480 -2.87 21.28 5.97
C ILE A 480 -2.21 21.44 7.34
N HIS A 481 -1.69 20.35 7.88
CA HIS A 481 -0.94 20.34 9.13
C HIS A 481 0.52 20.75 8.92
N ARG A 482 1.12 20.25 7.84
CA ARG A 482 2.50 20.46 7.48
C ARG A 482 2.59 20.81 5.99
N ALA A 483 3.32 21.87 5.66
CA ALA A 483 3.59 22.21 4.27
C ALA A 483 4.41 21.13 3.57
N ASP A 484 4.29 21.03 2.26
CA ASP A 484 5.16 20.16 1.47
C ASP A 484 6.59 20.72 1.53
N ASP A 485 7.51 19.94 2.05
CA ASP A 485 8.92 20.27 2.27
C ASP A 485 9.85 19.37 1.45
N LEU A 486 9.33 18.79 0.36
CA LEU A 486 10.16 18.04 -0.55
C LEU A 486 11.21 18.97 -1.16
N PRO A 487 12.53 18.69 -1.06
CA PRO A 487 13.56 19.54 -1.61
C PRO A 487 13.34 19.82 -3.11
N ASP A 488 13.53 21.05 -3.56
CA ASP A 488 13.28 21.49 -4.95
C ASP A 488 13.93 20.57 -5.98
N ARG A 489 15.17 20.11 -5.71
CA ARG A 489 15.89 19.16 -6.58
C ARG A 489 15.17 17.82 -6.77
N ILE A 490 14.38 17.40 -5.79
CA ILE A 490 13.61 16.16 -5.80
C ILE A 490 12.22 16.42 -6.39
N ALA A 491 11.63 17.56 -6.13
CA ALA A 491 10.33 17.94 -6.67
C ALA A 491 10.34 18.04 -8.21
N ASP A 492 11.45 18.46 -8.80
CA ASP A 492 11.64 18.57 -10.26
C ASP A 492 12.06 17.25 -10.95
N ALA A 493 12.34 16.21 -10.18
CA ALA A 493 12.74 14.92 -10.73
C ALA A 493 11.57 14.22 -11.42
N LYS A 494 11.84 13.41 -12.46
CA LYS A 494 10.80 12.60 -13.11
C LYS A 494 10.24 11.51 -12.20
N VAL A 495 11.12 10.91 -11.41
CA VAL A 495 10.82 9.85 -10.43
C VAL A 495 11.74 10.00 -9.23
N VAL A 496 11.24 9.60 -8.05
CA VAL A 496 11.95 9.68 -6.77
C VAL A 496 11.89 8.32 -6.10
N THR A 497 13.00 7.86 -5.56
CA THR A 497 13.08 6.56 -4.86
C THR A 497 12.63 6.70 -3.42
N CYS A 498 11.74 5.83 -2.96
CA CYS A 498 11.24 5.82 -1.60
C CYS A 498 12.28 5.22 -0.64
N ALA A 499 12.62 5.92 0.43
CA ALA A 499 13.58 5.50 1.44
C ALA A 499 13.18 4.20 2.20
N ILE A 500 11.89 3.83 2.19
CA ILE A 500 11.40 2.63 2.90
C ILE A 500 11.33 1.41 1.98
N CYS A 501 10.69 1.54 0.81
CA CYS A 501 10.43 0.39 -0.07
C CYS A 501 11.42 0.29 -1.24
N ALA A 502 12.30 1.27 -1.43
CA ALA A 502 13.29 1.36 -2.50
C ALA A 502 12.71 1.34 -3.94
N TYR A 503 11.39 1.55 -4.10
CA TYR A 503 10.76 1.73 -5.41
C TYR A 503 10.71 3.21 -5.79
N SER A 504 10.73 3.47 -7.10
CA SER A 504 10.69 4.84 -7.63
C SER A 504 9.28 5.24 -8.02
N TYR A 505 8.86 6.42 -7.59
CA TYR A 505 7.53 6.98 -7.82
C TYR A 505 7.62 8.42 -8.31
N GLU A 506 6.49 8.94 -8.78
CA GLU A 506 6.38 10.35 -9.17
C GLU A 506 6.42 11.27 -7.93
N PRO A 507 7.01 12.48 -8.05
CA PRO A 507 7.11 13.41 -6.90
C PRO A 507 5.77 13.73 -6.24
N GLU A 508 4.68 13.75 -7.01
CA GLU A 508 3.33 13.98 -6.52
C GLU A 508 2.87 12.94 -5.47
N ASP A 509 3.42 11.71 -5.54
CA ASP A 509 3.14 10.63 -4.58
C ASP A 509 4.09 10.62 -3.38
N MET A 510 5.09 11.50 -3.36
CA MET A 510 6.16 11.52 -2.36
C MET A 510 5.94 12.61 -1.31
N ALA A 511 6.45 12.38 -0.10
CA ALA A 511 6.58 13.36 0.95
C ALA A 511 7.94 13.17 1.64
N TYR A 512 8.55 14.24 2.14
CA TYR A 512 9.77 14.11 2.95
C TYR A 512 9.43 13.62 4.35
N CYS A 513 10.10 12.57 4.82
CA CYS A 513 9.93 12.05 6.16
C CYS A 513 11.13 12.39 7.05
N PRO A 514 10.95 13.20 8.10
CA PRO A 514 12.06 13.53 9.02
C PRO A 514 12.55 12.31 9.81
N PHE A 515 11.69 11.34 10.09
CA PHE A 515 12.04 10.13 10.84
C PHE A 515 12.97 9.22 10.02
N TYR A 516 12.72 9.08 8.73
CA TYR A 516 13.56 8.31 7.81
C TYR A 516 14.59 9.18 7.07
N GLN A 517 14.64 10.48 7.35
CA GLN A 517 15.55 11.47 6.75
C GLN A 517 15.55 11.45 5.20
N GLY A 518 14.42 11.12 4.59
CA GLY A 518 14.34 10.96 3.13
C GLY A 518 12.94 11.00 2.57
N PRO A 519 12.81 10.97 1.23
CA PRO A 519 11.52 10.92 0.57
C PRO A 519 10.85 9.55 0.76
N ILE A 520 9.58 9.55 1.13
CA ILE A 520 8.76 8.34 1.27
C ILE A 520 7.51 8.44 0.42
N CYS A 521 7.04 7.31 -0.14
CA CYS A 521 5.80 7.28 -0.90
C CYS A 521 4.57 7.31 0.02
N SER A 522 3.43 7.78 -0.51
CA SER A 522 2.17 7.89 0.21
C SER A 522 1.69 6.55 0.81
N LEU A 523 1.97 5.44 0.12
CA LEU A 523 1.67 4.09 0.59
C LEU A 523 2.50 3.72 1.84
N CYS A 524 3.83 3.89 1.78
CA CYS A 524 4.69 3.62 2.94
C CYS A 524 4.34 4.53 4.10
N CYS A 525 4.06 5.81 3.85
CA CYS A 525 3.59 6.73 4.87
C CYS A 525 2.26 6.29 5.52
N SER A 526 1.35 5.68 4.74
CA SER A 526 0.06 5.20 5.24
C SER A 526 0.18 3.91 6.06
N LEU A 527 1.08 3.00 5.66
CA LEU A 527 1.24 1.68 6.27
C LEU A 527 2.28 1.64 7.41
N ASP A 528 3.12 2.67 7.53
CA ASP A 528 4.11 2.73 8.59
C ASP A 528 3.54 3.35 9.86
N ALA A 529 3.57 2.58 10.93
CA ALA A 529 3.14 3.03 12.26
C ALA A 529 4.30 3.47 13.16
N HIS A 530 5.55 3.12 12.83
CA HIS A 530 6.72 3.33 13.72
C HIS A 530 7.05 4.81 13.97
N CYS A 531 6.71 5.69 13.03
CA CYS A 531 6.97 7.12 13.20
C CYS A 531 5.99 7.80 14.16
N HIS A 532 4.88 7.14 14.56
CA HIS A 532 3.82 7.70 15.43
C HIS A 532 3.40 9.13 15.07
N ASP A 533 3.43 9.46 13.76
CA ASP A 533 3.18 10.82 13.27
C ASP A 533 4.13 11.90 13.85
N ALA A 534 5.35 11.52 14.28
CA ALA A 534 6.33 12.45 14.82
C ALA A 534 6.60 13.67 13.92
N CYS A 535 6.42 13.51 12.60
CA CYS A 535 6.52 14.60 11.64
C CYS A 535 5.41 15.66 11.79
N LYS A 536 4.35 15.35 12.53
CA LYS A 536 3.23 16.24 12.85
C LYS A 536 3.31 16.82 14.26
N SER A 537 4.29 16.43 15.10
CA SER A 537 4.47 16.98 16.42
C SER A 537 5.10 18.36 16.32
N PRO A 538 4.46 19.43 16.79
CA PRO A 538 5.06 20.74 16.80
C PRO A 538 6.18 20.76 17.83
N SER A 539 7.35 21.16 17.42
CA SER A 539 8.51 21.34 18.31
C SER A 539 8.34 22.47 19.33
N SER A 540 7.17 23.11 19.41
CA SER A 540 6.94 24.25 20.33
C SER A 540 5.48 24.76 20.42
N ASP A 541 4.45 23.94 20.53
CA ASP A 541 3.11 24.46 20.81
C ASP A 541 2.58 23.99 22.17
N PRO A 542 2.51 24.89 23.20
CA PRO A 542 2.04 24.56 24.56
C PRO A 542 0.56 24.14 24.66
N GLN A 543 -0.22 24.31 23.59
CA GLN A 543 -1.65 23.93 23.57
C GLN A 543 -1.87 22.43 23.40
N TYR A 544 -0.91 21.68 22.86
CA TYR A 544 -1.06 20.22 22.70
C TYR A 544 -0.93 19.47 24.03
N ASP A 545 -0.09 19.97 24.93
CA ASP A 545 0.03 19.44 26.31
C ASP A 545 -1.26 19.66 27.14
N ALA A 546 -2.05 20.69 26.83
CA ALA A 546 -3.31 20.97 27.52
C ALA A 546 -4.45 20.04 27.12
N LEU A 547 -4.45 19.44 25.93
CA LEU A 547 -5.42 18.42 25.52
C LEU A 547 -5.02 17.02 26.01
N ALA A 548 -3.72 16.74 26.07
CA ALA A 548 -3.18 15.53 26.70
C ALA A 548 -3.41 15.50 28.22
N SER A 549 -3.53 16.67 28.86
CA SER A 549 -3.81 16.79 30.31
C SER A 549 -5.29 16.63 30.66
N ARG A 550 -6.22 16.62 29.71
CA ARG A 550 -7.66 16.37 29.93
C ARG A 550 -8.01 14.90 30.19
N ASP A 551 -7.11 13.97 29.97
CA ASP A 551 -7.23 12.55 30.34
C ASP A 551 -7.23 12.29 31.87
N GLY A 552 -7.26 13.32 32.69
CA GLY A 552 -7.09 13.25 34.15
C GLY A 552 -8.20 12.52 34.93
N PHE A 553 -9.38 12.32 34.33
CA PHE A 553 -10.49 11.67 35.05
C PHE A 553 -10.50 10.15 34.85
N LEU A 554 -10.24 9.67 33.66
CA LEU A 554 -10.20 8.22 33.36
C LEU A 554 -8.93 7.53 33.90
N ARG A 555 -7.83 8.25 34.05
CA ARG A 555 -6.60 7.74 34.67
C ARG A 555 -6.72 7.46 36.17
N ARG A 556 -7.70 8.07 36.86
CA ARG A 556 -7.93 7.87 38.30
C ARG A 556 -8.74 6.64 38.65
N VAL A 557 -9.45 6.04 37.68
CA VAL A 557 -10.43 4.98 37.93
C VAL A 557 -9.94 3.59 37.51
N ALA A 558 -8.92 3.50 36.64
CA ALA A 558 -8.39 2.22 36.19
C ALA A 558 -6.87 2.26 36.01
N PRO A 559 -6.16 1.12 36.15
CA PRO A 559 -4.75 1.02 35.78
C PRO A 559 -4.51 1.50 34.35
N PRO A 560 -3.40 2.20 34.05
CA PRO A 560 -3.19 2.91 32.78
C PRO A 560 -3.41 2.04 31.53
N ASN A 561 -3.13 0.76 31.60
CA ASN A 561 -3.24 -0.15 30.46
C ASN A 561 -4.66 -0.63 30.21
N ILE A 562 -5.48 -0.86 31.24
CA ILE A 562 -6.87 -1.35 31.10
C ILE A 562 -7.82 -0.22 30.73
N GLY A 563 -7.60 0.97 31.25
CA GLY A 563 -8.48 2.12 30.99
C GLY A 563 -8.39 2.59 29.54
N GLN A 564 -7.21 2.56 28.94
CA GLN A 564 -7.01 2.93 27.53
C GLN A 564 -7.61 1.90 26.58
N ARG A 565 -7.47 0.61 26.88
CA ARG A 565 -8.09 -0.51 26.15
C ARG A 565 -9.59 -0.41 26.15
N LEU A 566 -10.14 -0.24 27.33
CA LEU A 566 -11.59 -0.13 27.52
C LEU A 566 -12.15 1.13 26.87
N ALA A 567 -11.43 2.24 26.90
CA ALA A 567 -11.84 3.49 26.25
C ALA A 567 -11.80 3.36 24.69
N LYS A 568 -10.75 2.75 24.13
CA LYS A 568 -10.70 2.45 22.68
C LYS A 568 -11.82 1.50 22.26
N PHE A 569 -12.04 0.42 23.02
CA PHE A 569 -13.13 -0.53 22.79
C PHE A 569 -14.49 0.14 22.88
N LEU A 570 -14.76 0.85 23.98
CA LEU A 570 -16.03 1.55 24.18
C LEU A 570 -16.27 2.61 23.11
N GLY A 571 -15.22 3.33 22.69
CA GLY A 571 -15.32 4.32 21.61
C GLY A 571 -15.73 3.67 20.29
N VAL A 572 -15.09 2.60 19.88
CA VAL A 572 -15.42 1.87 18.64
C VAL A 572 -16.79 1.19 18.76
N PHE A 573 -17.03 0.51 19.87
CA PHE A 573 -18.30 -0.20 20.10
C PHE A 573 -19.50 0.74 20.18
N LEU A 574 -19.37 1.87 20.90
CA LEU A 574 -20.43 2.87 21.00
C LEU A 574 -20.69 3.54 19.65
N ALA A 575 -19.66 3.90 18.91
CA ALA A 575 -19.82 4.49 17.59
C ALA A 575 -20.57 3.55 16.63
N LEU A 576 -20.16 2.29 16.57
CA LEU A 576 -20.81 1.28 15.75
C LEU A 576 -22.21 0.92 16.29
N GLY A 577 -22.35 0.84 17.61
CA GLY A 577 -23.60 0.54 18.29
C GLY A 577 -24.66 1.62 18.10
N VAL A 578 -24.29 2.90 18.13
CA VAL A 578 -25.21 4.03 17.87
C VAL A 578 -25.69 4.00 16.42
N VAL A 579 -24.83 3.76 15.47
CA VAL A 579 -25.19 3.62 14.05
C VAL A 579 -26.15 2.45 13.88
N THR A 580 -25.85 1.31 14.48
CA THR A 580 -26.70 0.11 14.40
C THR A 580 -28.04 0.35 15.12
N ALA A 581 -28.06 1.00 16.30
CA ALA A 581 -29.28 1.34 17.01
C ALA A 581 -30.17 2.27 16.19
N ALA A 582 -29.59 3.27 15.54
CA ALA A 582 -30.33 4.17 14.67
C ALA A 582 -31.00 3.42 13.50
N VAL A 583 -30.28 2.48 12.87
CA VAL A 583 -30.83 1.64 11.79
C VAL A 583 -31.97 0.77 12.28
N PHE A 584 -31.82 0.10 13.43
CA PHE A 584 -32.84 -0.77 13.96
C PHE A 584 -34.07 -0.01 14.53
N LEU A 585 -33.86 1.15 15.17
CA LEU A 585 -34.93 2.02 15.64
C LEU A 585 -35.77 2.51 14.46
N LEU A 586 -35.10 2.83 13.39
CA LEU A 586 -35.72 3.28 12.18
C LEU A 586 -36.50 2.15 11.49
N ALA A 587 -35.91 0.95 11.38
CA ALA A 587 -36.61 -0.23 10.89
C ALA A 587 -37.85 -0.54 11.78
N TYR A 588 -37.76 -0.38 13.11
CA TYR A 588 -38.86 -0.54 14.01
C TYR A 588 -40.01 0.46 13.76
N ARG A 589 -39.65 1.76 13.60
CA ARG A 589 -40.63 2.81 13.30
C ARG A 589 -41.38 2.59 11.99
N ILE A 590 -40.73 2.04 11.00
CA ILE A 590 -41.29 1.77 9.68
C ILE A 590 -42.25 0.58 9.74
N VAL A 591 -41.88 -0.46 10.47
CA VAL A 591 -42.77 -1.61 10.74
C VAL A 591 -44.00 -1.19 11.53
N GLU A 592 -43.87 -0.21 12.42
CA GLU A 592 -45.00 0.35 13.20
C GLU A 592 -46.02 1.13 12.33
N LEU A 593 -45.55 1.67 11.18
CA LEU A 593 -46.39 2.47 10.27
C LEU A 593 -47.19 1.64 9.23
N ASP A 594 -46.94 0.33 9.16
CA ASP A 594 -47.63 -0.57 8.22
C ASP A 594 -48.95 -1.08 8.87
N PRO A 595 -50.14 -0.70 8.35
CA PRO A 595 -51.44 -1.07 8.95
C PRO A 595 -51.73 -2.58 8.97
N ASP A 596 -51.09 -3.34 8.09
CA ASP A 596 -51.33 -4.79 7.93
C ASP A 596 -50.38 -5.66 8.79
N PHE A 597 -49.53 -5.04 9.61
CA PHE A 597 -48.48 -5.73 10.34
C PHE A 597 -48.83 -6.03 11.80
N VAL A 598 -48.71 -7.29 12.22
CA VAL A 598 -48.93 -7.71 13.62
C VAL A 598 -47.75 -7.28 14.49
N LEU A 599 -47.91 -6.20 15.22
CA LEU A 599 -46.89 -5.44 15.96
C LEU A 599 -46.05 -6.27 16.96
N GLY A 600 -46.56 -7.37 17.48
CA GLY A 600 -45.94 -8.09 18.61
C GLY A 600 -44.73 -8.97 18.23
N ASP A 601 -44.69 -9.59 17.08
CA ASP A 601 -43.68 -10.58 16.73
C ASP A 601 -42.52 -9.95 15.97
N SER A 602 -42.78 -8.95 15.18
CA SER A 602 -41.73 -8.24 14.41
C SER A 602 -40.90 -7.31 15.27
N ALA A 603 -41.49 -6.64 16.26
CA ALA A 603 -40.75 -5.87 17.24
C ALA A 603 -39.75 -6.75 18.04
N ARG A 604 -40.22 -7.94 18.43
CA ARG A 604 -39.39 -8.93 19.11
C ARG A 604 -38.26 -9.48 18.18
N LEU A 605 -38.56 -9.71 16.91
CA LEU A 605 -37.56 -10.14 15.92
C LEU A 605 -36.51 -9.07 15.70
N LEU A 606 -36.90 -7.82 15.46
CA LEU A 606 -35.99 -6.69 15.29
C LEU A 606 -35.10 -6.47 16.51
N LEU A 607 -35.67 -6.56 17.74
CA LEU A 607 -34.90 -6.47 18.98
C LEU A 607 -33.88 -7.60 19.11
N ARG A 608 -34.27 -8.83 18.76
CA ARG A 608 -33.32 -9.99 18.76
C ARG A 608 -32.21 -9.81 17.75
N LEU A 609 -32.52 -9.35 16.55
CA LEU A 609 -31.51 -9.07 15.50
C LEU A 609 -30.59 -7.92 15.92
N TYR A 610 -31.13 -6.87 16.56
CA TYR A 610 -30.34 -5.78 17.11
C TYR A 610 -29.37 -6.28 18.18
N ILE A 611 -29.84 -7.05 19.16
CA ILE A 611 -28.99 -7.61 20.21
C ILE A 611 -27.93 -8.55 19.63
N ALA A 612 -28.28 -9.39 18.64
CA ALA A 612 -27.34 -10.25 17.96
C ALA A 612 -26.25 -9.45 17.20
N SER A 613 -26.66 -8.37 16.53
CA SER A 613 -25.70 -7.49 15.83
C SER A 613 -24.79 -6.73 16.80
N LEU A 614 -25.29 -6.29 17.96
CA LEU A 614 -24.43 -5.69 19.01
C LEU A 614 -23.42 -6.67 19.57
N LEU A 615 -23.77 -7.93 19.75
CA LEU A 615 -22.82 -8.96 20.19
C LEU A 615 -21.73 -9.19 19.16
N LEU A 616 -22.07 -9.30 17.87
CA LEU A 616 -21.10 -9.43 16.78
C LEU A 616 -20.21 -8.18 16.67
N LEU A 617 -20.78 -7.00 16.79
CA LEU A 617 -20.01 -5.74 16.80
C LEU A 617 -19.09 -5.64 18.01
N GLY A 618 -19.53 -6.12 19.18
CA GLY A 618 -18.73 -6.19 20.39
C GLY A 618 -17.52 -7.10 20.21
N VAL A 619 -17.72 -8.29 19.64
CA VAL A 619 -16.64 -9.22 19.32
C VAL A 619 -15.69 -8.61 18.29
N GLY A 620 -16.21 -7.99 17.24
CA GLY A 620 -15.41 -7.33 16.19
C GLY A 620 -14.60 -6.16 16.74
N ALA A 621 -15.20 -5.28 17.51
CA ALA A 621 -14.52 -4.14 18.15
C ALA A 621 -13.44 -4.61 19.13
N TRP A 622 -13.73 -5.65 19.93
CA TRP A 622 -12.74 -6.25 20.84
C TRP A 622 -11.57 -6.89 20.11
N TRP A 623 -11.87 -7.62 19.02
CA TRP A 623 -10.86 -8.21 18.14
C TRP A 623 -9.94 -7.15 17.55
N ILE A 624 -10.49 -6.04 17.07
CA ILE A 624 -9.72 -4.92 16.50
C ILE A 624 -8.77 -4.34 17.56
N VAL A 625 -9.25 -4.09 18.76
CA VAL A 625 -8.44 -3.53 19.85
C VAL A 625 -7.33 -4.50 20.27
N LEU A 626 -7.66 -5.78 20.47
CA LEU A 626 -6.67 -6.81 20.85
C LEU A 626 -5.62 -7.04 19.75
N SER A 627 -6.04 -7.07 18.50
CA SER A 627 -5.13 -7.26 17.35
C SER A 627 -4.15 -6.10 17.22
N HIS A 628 -4.62 -4.87 17.43
CA HIS A 628 -3.76 -3.69 17.41
C HIS A 628 -2.72 -3.73 18.52
N GLU A 629 -3.13 -4.10 19.72
CA GLU A 629 -2.29 -4.11 20.90
C GLU A 629 -1.28 -5.26 20.91
N SER A 630 -1.72 -6.47 20.52
CA SER A 630 -0.82 -7.62 20.34
C SER A 630 0.29 -7.30 19.35
N ARG A 631 0.00 -6.47 18.36
CA ARG A 631 0.95 -6.05 17.35
C ARG A 631 1.92 -4.98 17.90
N GLU A 632 1.43 -3.99 18.64
CA GLU A 632 2.29 -3.01 19.32
C GLU A 632 3.27 -3.68 20.29
N HIS A 633 2.80 -4.68 21.05
CA HIS A 633 3.68 -5.47 21.96
C HIS A 633 4.70 -6.30 21.18
N ALA A 634 4.29 -7.01 20.13
CA ALA A 634 5.21 -7.82 19.32
C ALA A 634 6.28 -6.96 18.62
N GLU A 635 5.93 -5.76 18.18
CA GLU A 635 6.88 -4.81 17.59
C GLU A 635 7.87 -4.28 18.66
N HIS A 636 7.38 -3.99 19.85
CA HIS A 636 8.24 -3.53 20.95
C HIS A 636 9.21 -4.62 21.45
N ASP A 637 8.73 -5.85 21.61
CA ASP A 637 9.54 -7.01 22.00
C ASP A 637 10.59 -7.34 20.93
N LEU A 638 10.25 -7.18 19.64
CA LEU A 638 11.19 -7.38 18.53
C LEU A 638 12.29 -6.32 18.55
N VAL A 639 11.95 -5.06 18.80
CA VAL A 639 12.94 -3.96 18.93
C VAL A 639 13.90 -4.23 20.08
N GLN A 640 13.39 -4.58 21.25
CA GLN A 640 14.23 -4.92 22.41
C GLN A 640 15.13 -6.13 22.14
N SER A 641 14.59 -7.17 21.47
CA SER A 641 15.37 -8.36 21.14
C SER A 641 16.50 -8.05 20.14
N LEU A 642 16.25 -7.15 19.17
CA LEU A 642 17.26 -6.70 18.22
C LEU A 642 18.35 -5.83 18.90
N GLU A 643 17.97 -4.96 19.82
CA GLU A 643 18.94 -4.18 20.61
C GLU A 643 19.83 -5.11 21.46
N GLN A 644 19.24 -6.07 22.18
CA GLN A 644 19.97 -7.05 22.96
C GLN A 644 20.90 -7.91 22.08
N LEU A 645 20.42 -8.34 20.91
CA LEU A 645 21.22 -9.13 19.97
C LEU A 645 22.42 -8.34 19.44
N THR A 646 22.22 -7.04 19.22
CA THR A 646 23.29 -6.14 18.76
C THR A 646 24.33 -5.90 19.84
N GLU A 647 23.90 -5.67 21.09
CA GLU A 647 24.79 -5.53 22.25
C GLU A 647 25.57 -6.83 22.51
N THR A 648 24.86 -7.97 22.56
CA THR A 648 25.51 -9.28 22.77
C THR A 648 26.51 -9.61 21.68
N ARG A 649 26.23 -9.24 20.43
CA ARG A 649 27.14 -9.43 19.30
C ARG A 649 28.39 -8.54 19.44
N GLN A 650 28.23 -7.31 19.90
CA GLN A 650 29.36 -6.42 20.18
C GLN A 650 30.21 -6.94 21.34
N GLU A 651 29.60 -7.41 22.43
CA GLU A 651 30.31 -8.01 23.57
C GLU A 651 31.05 -9.29 23.15
N LEU A 652 30.42 -10.16 22.35
CA LEU A 652 31.06 -11.36 21.80
C LEU A 652 32.28 -10.99 20.93
N MET A 653 32.15 -10.04 20.02
CA MET A 653 33.28 -9.60 19.19
C MET A 653 34.41 -8.99 20.02
N GLN A 654 34.07 -8.26 21.10
CA GLN A 654 35.06 -7.69 22.01
C GLN A 654 35.73 -8.80 22.85
N SER A 655 34.99 -9.81 23.29
CA SER A 655 35.51 -10.95 24.02
C SER A 655 36.41 -11.84 23.14
N GLU A 656 36.02 -12.10 21.90
CA GLU A 656 36.86 -12.82 20.92
C GLU A 656 38.15 -12.07 20.61
N ARG A 657 38.07 -10.73 20.51
CA ARG A 657 39.28 -9.87 20.38
C ARG A 657 40.19 -9.98 21.58
N LEU A 658 39.66 -9.91 22.78
CA LEU A 658 40.45 -10.02 24.03
C LEU A 658 41.07 -11.41 24.15
N ALA A 659 40.35 -12.48 23.79
CA ALA A 659 40.89 -13.83 23.81
C ALA A 659 42.04 -13.99 22.80
N ALA A 660 41.87 -13.47 21.59
CA ALA A 660 42.91 -13.45 20.56
C ALA A 660 44.15 -12.66 21.00
N ILE A 661 43.97 -11.50 21.61
CA ILE A 661 45.07 -10.70 22.18
C ILE A 661 45.74 -11.45 23.32
N GLY A 662 44.97 -12.14 24.19
CA GLY A 662 45.50 -12.94 25.27
C GLY A 662 46.40 -14.08 24.82
N GLN A 663 46.01 -14.81 23.76
CA GLN A 663 46.83 -15.85 23.11
C GLN A 663 48.06 -15.27 22.42
N LEU A 664 47.90 -14.09 21.80
CA LEU A 664 48.96 -13.35 21.14
C LEU A 664 50.04 -12.88 22.14
N THR A 665 49.65 -12.45 23.34
CA THR A 665 50.58 -11.88 24.34
C THR A 665 51.64 -12.89 24.76
N ALA A 666 51.32 -14.16 24.93
CA ALA A 666 52.25 -15.19 25.32
C ALA A 666 53.30 -15.46 24.21
N THR A 667 52.84 -15.57 22.98
CA THR A 667 53.72 -15.88 21.80
C THR A 667 54.59 -14.67 21.48
N VAL A 668 54.05 -13.46 21.46
CA VAL A 668 54.80 -12.23 21.24
C VAL A 668 55.87 -12.02 22.30
N SER A 669 55.59 -12.29 23.57
CA SER A 669 56.56 -12.21 24.66
C SER A 669 57.71 -13.18 24.45
N HIS A 670 57.44 -14.38 23.90
CA HIS A 670 58.44 -15.36 23.59
C HIS A 670 59.29 -14.95 22.37
N GLU A 671 58.66 -14.48 21.31
CA GLU A 671 59.30 -14.02 20.07
C GLU A 671 60.17 -12.74 20.28
N LEU A 672 59.77 -11.84 21.15
CA LEU A 672 60.55 -10.65 21.54
C LEU A 672 61.68 -11.01 22.49
N ARG A 673 61.52 -11.98 23.42
CA ARG A 673 62.57 -12.39 24.35
C ARG A 673 63.78 -12.98 23.63
N ASN A 674 63.59 -13.70 22.51
CA ASN A 674 64.65 -14.31 21.72
C ASN A 674 65.63 -13.29 21.11
N PRO A 675 65.23 -12.27 20.31
CA PRO A 675 66.10 -11.26 19.78
C PRO A 675 66.73 -10.37 20.86
N LEU A 676 65.96 -10.06 21.91
CA LEU A 676 66.45 -9.30 23.08
C LEU A 676 67.54 -10.08 23.80
N GLY A 677 67.39 -11.41 23.97
CA GLY A 677 68.38 -12.30 24.55
C GLY A 677 69.64 -12.34 23.70
N THR A 678 69.52 -12.41 22.37
CA THR A 678 70.64 -12.34 21.42
C THR A 678 71.34 -11.00 21.49
N LEU A 679 70.61 -9.87 21.55
CA LEU A 679 71.16 -8.55 21.76
C LEU A 679 71.99 -8.44 23.05
N THR A 680 71.39 -8.97 24.14
CA THR A 680 72.09 -8.96 25.44
C THR A 680 73.39 -9.77 25.43
N SER A 681 73.34 -10.98 24.83
CA SER A 681 74.57 -11.82 24.73
C SER A 681 75.60 -11.23 23.77
N THR A 682 75.16 -10.63 22.66
CA THR A 682 76.10 -9.95 21.72
C THR A 682 76.76 -8.73 22.37
N LEU A 683 75.99 -7.95 23.16
CA LEU A 683 76.51 -6.82 23.91
C LEU A 683 77.56 -7.27 24.91
N GLU A 684 77.33 -8.36 25.59
CA GLU A 684 78.27 -8.93 26.54
C GLU A 684 79.58 -9.41 25.85
N VAL A 685 79.46 -10.03 24.65
CA VAL A 685 80.59 -10.43 23.82
C VAL A 685 81.40 -9.21 23.36
N LEU A 686 80.70 -8.17 22.90
CA LEU A 686 81.26 -6.88 22.49
C LEU A 686 82.02 -6.26 23.65
N ARG A 687 81.47 -6.22 24.86
CA ARG A 687 82.07 -5.71 26.05
C ARG A 687 83.41 -6.43 26.35
N ARG A 688 83.41 -7.78 26.32
CA ARG A 688 84.62 -8.60 26.54
C ARG A 688 85.65 -8.43 25.47
N ARG A 689 85.28 -8.19 24.21
CA ARG A 689 86.22 -7.87 23.12
C ARG A 689 86.90 -6.49 23.29
N ILE A 690 86.10 -5.50 23.65
CA ILE A 690 86.63 -4.17 23.94
C ILE A 690 87.58 -4.20 25.13
N GLU A 691 87.32 -4.93 26.20
CA GLU A 691 88.17 -5.12 27.33
C GLU A 691 89.52 -5.79 26.96
N ARG A 692 89.53 -6.65 25.89
CA ARG A 692 90.74 -7.33 25.37
C ARG A 692 91.40 -6.57 24.26
N SER A 693 90.96 -5.39 23.93
CA SER A 693 91.55 -4.56 22.83
C SER A 693 91.41 -5.21 21.44
N ASP A 694 90.43 -6.04 21.24
CA ASP A 694 90.05 -6.65 19.94
C ASP A 694 89.05 -5.73 19.26
N TRP A 695 89.45 -5.07 18.18
CA TRP A 695 88.68 -4.06 17.44
C TRP A 695 87.83 -4.69 16.29
N SER A 696 87.79 -5.99 16.17
CA SER A 696 86.94 -6.68 15.17
C SER A 696 85.44 -6.79 15.66
N VAL A 697 84.72 -5.64 15.76
CA VAL A 697 83.40 -5.54 16.33
C VAL A 697 82.24 -5.39 15.30
N GLN A 698 82.56 -5.29 14.04
CA GLN A 698 81.54 -5.01 13.00
C GLN A 698 80.54 -6.11 12.90
N ASP A 699 80.84 -7.37 12.93
CA ASP A 699 79.92 -8.52 12.85
C ASP A 699 78.96 -8.53 14.06
N ASP A 700 79.41 -8.19 15.21
CA ASP A 700 78.63 -8.10 16.45
C ASP A 700 77.63 -6.95 16.38
N LEU A 701 78.06 -5.77 15.84
CA LEU A 701 77.21 -4.62 15.63
C LEU A 701 76.11 -4.92 14.58
N ASP A 702 76.46 -5.58 13.46
CA ASP A 702 75.53 -5.98 12.44
C ASP A 702 74.55 -7.02 12.98
N ARG A 703 74.95 -7.91 13.86
CA ARG A 703 74.11 -8.87 14.54
C ARG A 703 73.08 -8.18 15.47
N MET A 704 73.54 -7.18 16.21
CA MET A 704 72.69 -6.37 17.07
C MET A 704 71.69 -5.59 16.25
N GLN A 705 72.06 -4.97 15.16
CA GLN A 705 71.21 -4.20 14.31
C GLN A 705 70.14 -5.08 13.67
N ARG A 706 70.45 -6.25 13.18
CA ARG A 706 69.49 -7.24 12.66
C ARG A 706 68.44 -7.64 13.71
N ASN A 707 68.85 -7.84 14.94
CA ASN A 707 67.91 -8.23 16.02
C ASN A 707 67.04 -7.06 16.48
N ILE A 708 67.55 -5.80 16.48
CA ILE A 708 66.73 -4.60 16.74
C ILE A 708 65.62 -4.49 15.67
N TRP A 709 66.01 -4.58 14.40
CA TRP A 709 65.05 -4.54 13.27
C TRP A 709 64.01 -5.66 13.38
N ARG A 710 64.41 -6.83 13.86
CA ARG A 710 63.48 -7.94 14.13
C ARG A 710 62.44 -7.62 15.19
N CYS A 711 62.85 -7.02 16.33
CA CYS A 711 61.95 -6.58 17.37
C CYS A 711 60.95 -5.53 16.86
N VAL A 712 61.42 -4.55 16.10
CA VAL A 712 60.60 -3.48 15.52
C VAL A 712 59.51 -4.12 14.61
N ARG A 713 59.92 -5.02 13.74
CA ARG A 713 58.99 -5.71 12.82
C ARG A 713 57.90 -6.50 13.57
N ILE A 714 58.28 -7.23 14.63
CA ILE A 714 57.31 -7.97 15.44
C ILE A 714 56.29 -7.01 16.06
N ILE A 715 56.73 -5.85 16.53
CA ILE A 715 55.82 -4.83 17.12
C ILE A 715 54.92 -4.21 16.05
N GLU A 716 55.44 -3.91 14.86
CA GLU A 716 54.68 -3.37 13.74
C GLU A 716 53.59 -4.34 13.27
N ASP A 717 53.95 -5.62 13.06
CA ASP A 717 52.99 -6.67 12.67
C ASP A 717 51.86 -6.83 13.66
N LEU A 718 52.17 -6.72 14.93
CA LEU A 718 51.19 -6.80 16.04
C LEU A 718 50.25 -5.60 16.09
N LEU A 719 50.80 -4.39 15.98
CA LEU A 719 50.03 -3.14 15.96
C LEU A 719 49.10 -3.10 14.75
N GLU A 720 49.53 -3.57 13.58
CA GLU A 720 48.74 -3.62 12.37
C GLU A 720 47.61 -4.67 12.49
N PHE A 721 47.88 -5.84 13.07
CA PHE A 721 46.85 -6.84 13.33
C PHE A 721 45.81 -6.35 14.33
N SER A 722 46.17 -5.50 15.28
CA SER A 722 45.30 -4.95 16.32
C SER A 722 44.46 -3.75 15.85
N ARG A 723 44.85 -3.06 14.77
CA ARG A 723 44.15 -1.86 14.29
C ARG A 723 42.95 -2.18 13.39
N ASP A 724 41.80 -1.64 13.73
CA ASP A 724 40.58 -1.66 12.92
C ASP A 724 40.49 -0.34 12.14
N ARG A 725 40.98 -0.31 10.90
CA ARG A 725 40.77 0.83 10.02
C ARG A 725 39.69 0.47 9.00
N LYS A 726 38.65 1.31 8.90
CA LYS A 726 37.68 1.26 7.81
C LYS A 726 38.43 1.31 6.48
N ILE A 727 38.07 0.44 5.54
CA ILE A 727 38.65 0.40 4.19
C ILE A 727 38.31 1.71 3.47
N ARG A 728 39.32 2.29 2.84
CA ARG A 728 39.17 3.43 1.91
C ARG A 728 39.21 2.91 0.49
N ALA A 729 38.12 2.34 0.03
CA ALA A 729 38.06 1.77 -1.31
C ALA A 729 37.92 2.88 -2.36
N GLU A 730 38.80 2.84 -3.38
CA GLU A 730 38.77 3.71 -4.55
C GLU A 730 38.89 2.88 -5.85
N PRO A 731 38.40 3.37 -6.98
CA PRO A 731 38.55 2.66 -8.24
C PRO A 731 39.99 2.64 -8.69
N VAL A 732 40.62 1.44 -8.70
CA VAL A 732 42.04 1.21 -9.05
C VAL A 732 42.13 0.38 -10.32
N LYS A 733 42.91 0.81 -11.30
CA LYS A 733 43.28 0.01 -12.48
C LYS A 733 44.30 -1.04 -12.08
N ILE A 734 43.87 -2.26 -11.85
CA ILE A 734 44.63 -3.29 -11.15
C ILE A 734 45.95 -3.65 -11.87
N ASP A 735 45.91 -3.90 -13.17
CA ASP A 735 47.11 -4.31 -13.88
C ASP A 735 48.19 -3.21 -13.89
N GLN A 736 47.80 -1.96 -14.07
CA GLN A 736 48.70 -0.82 -14.01
C GLN A 736 49.27 -0.59 -12.61
N TRP A 737 48.41 -0.77 -11.61
CA TRP A 737 48.78 -0.62 -10.21
C TRP A 737 49.77 -1.71 -9.78
N ILE A 738 49.49 -3.00 -10.11
CA ILE A 738 50.40 -4.12 -9.81
C ILE A 738 51.75 -3.89 -10.46
N ALA A 739 51.81 -3.52 -11.75
CA ALA A 739 53.06 -3.26 -12.45
C ALA A 739 53.89 -2.19 -11.75
N LYS A 740 53.28 -1.10 -11.32
CA LYS A 740 53.95 -0.02 -10.59
C LYS A 740 54.50 -0.50 -9.24
N GLU A 741 53.70 -1.23 -8.45
CA GLU A 741 54.12 -1.72 -7.14
C GLU A 741 55.29 -2.72 -7.25
N LEU A 742 55.29 -3.54 -8.29
CA LEU A 742 56.36 -4.51 -8.54
C LEU A 742 57.67 -3.85 -8.97
N ASP A 743 57.64 -2.72 -9.68
CA ASP A 743 58.84 -1.93 -10.05
C ASP A 743 59.54 -1.35 -8.81
N GLU A 744 58.79 -1.08 -7.73
CA GLU A 744 59.35 -0.58 -6.48
C GLU A 744 59.97 -1.67 -5.59
N LEU A 745 59.66 -2.96 -5.85
CA LEU A 745 60.15 -4.10 -5.10
C LEU A 745 61.56 -4.51 -5.48
N LYS A 746 62.50 -4.41 -4.52
CA LYS A 746 63.87 -4.92 -4.70
C LYS A 746 63.93 -6.42 -4.44
N LEU A 747 63.98 -7.21 -5.48
CA LEU A 747 64.17 -8.66 -5.40
C LEU A 747 65.66 -9.04 -5.38
N PRO A 748 66.02 -10.13 -4.67
CA PRO A 748 67.38 -10.67 -4.71
C PRO A 748 67.76 -11.17 -6.10
N ALA A 749 69.07 -11.14 -6.45
CA ALA A 749 69.57 -11.52 -7.77
C ALA A 749 69.28 -13.02 -8.15
N ASN A 750 68.89 -13.84 -7.22
CA ASN A 750 68.59 -15.25 -7.43
C ASN A 750 67.09 -15.50 -7.67
N VAL A 751 66.23 -14.49 -7.64
CA VAL A 751 64.76 -14.60 -7.86
C VAL A 751 64.40 -13.92 -9.17
N THR A 752 63.73 -14.63 -10.07
CA THR A 752 63.21 -14.10 -11.33
C THR A 752 61.70 -13.87 -11.19
N LEU A 753 61.25 -12.65 -11.46
CA LEU A 753 59.84 -12.28 -11.46
C LEU A 753 59.27 -12.39 -12.88
N HIS A 754 58.15 -13.12 -13.01
CA HIS A 754 57.36 -13.14 -14.22
C HIS A 754 55.98 -12.55 -13.94
N THR A 755 55.49 -11.71 -14.87
CA THR A 755 54.17 -11.09 -14.74
C THR A 755 53.30 -11.40 -15.94
N ASP A 756 52.07 -11.83 -15.73
CA ASP A 756 51.07 -12.06 -16.75
C ASP A 756 49.75 -11.34 -16.37
N LEU A 757 49.73 -10.04 -16.63
CA LEU A 757 48.64 -9.14 -16.20
C LEU A 757 47.63 -8.93 -17.36
N ARG A 758 46.52 -9.64 -17.34
CA ARG A 758 45.51 -9.66 -18.41
C ARG A 758 44.08 -9.32 -17.94
N SER A 759 43.92 -8.87 -16.70
CA SER A 759 42.58 -8.61 -16.17
C SER A 759 41.86 -7.45 -16.87
N ASN A 760 42.66 -6.42 -17.30
CA ASN A 760 42.13 -5.13 -17.77
C ASN A 760 41.02 -4.59 -16.90
N ALA A 761 40.99 -4.94 -15.59
CA ALA A 761 39.96 -4.63 -14.68
C ALA A 761 40.22 -3.36 -13.87
N THR A 762 39.15 -2.60 -13.61
CA THR A 762 39.14 -1.59 -12.56
C THR A 762 38.37 -2.17 -11.41
N ALA A 763 38.97 -2.30 -10.23
CA ALA A 763 38.32 -2.78 -9.02
C ALA A 763 38.28 -1.66 -7.96
N THR A 764 37.21 -1.62 -7.20
CA THR A 764 37.05 -0.68 -6.08
C THR A 764 37.70 -1.27 -4.84
N VAL A 765 38.95 -0.86 -4.57
CA VAL A 765 39.81 -1.43 -3.51
C VAL A 765 40.59 -0.36 -2.76
N ASP A 766 41.03 -0.66 -1.56
CA ASP A 766 41.95 0.16 -0.79
C ASP A 766 43.42 -0.14 -1.29
N ALA A 767 43.99 0.79 -2.05
CA ALA A 767 45.28 0.63 -2.69
C ALA A 767 46.41 0.36 -1.70
N GLU A 768 46.37 0.96 -0.49
CA GLU A 768 47.39 0.75 0.54
C GLU A 768 47.28 -0.64 1.17
N LYS A 769 46.07 -1.13 1.43
CA LYS A 769 45.85 -2.48 1.91
C LYS A 769 46.20 -3.54 0.86
N MET A 770 45.88 -3.28 -0.38
CA MET A 770 46.27 -4.16 -1.49
C MET A 770 47.80 -4.20 -1.68
N ARG A 771 48.54 -3.07 -1.47
CA ARG A 771 49.99 -3.05 -1.45
C ARG A 771 50.53 -3.95 -0.34
N GLN A 772 49.98 -3.84 0.85
CA GLN A 772 50.36 -4.66 1.99
C GLN A 772 50.15 -6.15 1.72
N LEU A 773 49.01 -6.50 1.08
CA LEU A 773 48.65 -7.86 0.66
C LEU A 773 49.72 -8.40 -0.35
N LEU A 774 49.98 -7.65 -1.40
CA LEU A 774 50.93 -8.05 -2.45
C LEU A 774 52.35 -8.20 -1.88
N SER A 775 52.78 -7.28 -1.05
CA SER A 775 54.11 -7.32 -0.40
C SER A 775 54.22 -8.57 0.50
N ASN A 776 53.20 -8.92 1.27
CA ASN A 776 53.21 -10.13 2.12
C ASN A 776 53.31 -11.42 1.32
N LEU A 777 52.59 -11.51 0.19
CA LEU A 777 52.62 -12.69 -0.69
C LEU A 777 53.99 -12.83 -1.39
N VAL A 778 54.51 -11.76 -1.95
CA VAL A 778 55.82 -11.76 -2.63
C VAL A 778 56.95 -12.10 -1.63
N GLN A 779 56.92 -11.53 -0.42
CA GLN A 779 57.90 -11.89 0.61
C GLN A 779 57.81 -13.34 1.05
N ASN A 780 56.60 -13.90 1.11
CA ASN A 780 56.42 -15.29 1.44
C ASN A 780 56.97 -16.20 0.36
N ALA A 781 56.73 -15.88 -0.93
CA ALA A 781 57.28 -16.57 -2.08
C ALA A 781 58.81 -16.48 -2.11
N GLN A 782 59.38 -15.28 -1.88
CA GLN A 782 60.82 -15.06 -1.79
C GLN A 782 61.49 -15.95 -0.72
N HIS A 783 60.94 -15.95 0.49
CA HIS A 783 61.44 -16.80 1.58
C HIS A 783 61.29 -18.30 1.30
N ALA A 784 60.27 -18.72 0.55
CA ALA A 784 60.11 -20.12 0.17
C ALA A 784 61.18 -20.59 -0.81
N ILE A 785 61.72 -19.68 -1.65
CA ILE A 785 62.81 -19.91 -2.59
C ILE A 785 64.18 -19.95 -1.91
N GLU A 786 64.43 -19.06 -0.96
CA GLU A 786 65.73 -18.91 -0.28
C GLU A 786 66.07 -20.06 0.68
N LEU A 787 65.07 -20.82 1.17
CA LEU A 787 65.25 -21.87 2.15
C LEU A 787 65.28 -23.27 1.51
N ASN A 788 66.48 -23.70 1.04
CA ASN A 788 66.69 -25.13 0.73
C ASN A 788 67.13 -25.89 1.98
N GLU A 789 66.79 -27.19 2.04
CA GLU A 789 67.22 -28.13 3.13
C GLU A 789 68.74 -28.23 3.31
N HIS A 790 69.55 -27.72 2.36
CA HIS A 790 70.98 -27.81 2.35
C HIS A 790 71.72 -26.46 2.33
N GLY A 791 70.99 -25.32 2.56
CA GLY A 791 71.62 -24.00 2.69
C GLY A 791 72.33 -23.43 1.39
N VAL A 792 71.95 -23.97 0.24
CA VAL A 792 72.45 -23.50 -1.05
C VAL A 792 71.47 -22.56 -1.71
N SER A 793 71.84 -21.34 -2.07
CA SER A 793 71.08 -20.36 -2.81
C SER A 793 70.61 -20.93 -4.17
N ARG A 794 69.31 -21.25 -4.30
CA ARG A 794 68.69 -21.69 -5.54
C ARG A 794 68.21 -20.49 -6.35
N ARG A 795 68.32 -20.51 -7.68
CA ARG A 795 67.55 -19.61 -8.54
C ARG A 795 66.11 -20.07 -8.57
N GLY A 796 65.18 -19.16 -8.24
CA GLY A 796 63.78 -19.46 -8.24
C GLY A 796 62.95 -18.45 -9.04
N LYS A 797 61.69 -18.81 -9.28
CA LYS A 797 60.74 -18.02 -10.07
C LYS A 797 59.52 -17.65 -9.19
N ILE A 798 59.13 -16.36 -9.24
CA ILE A 798 57.82 -15.90 -8.75
C ILE A 798 57.02 -15.49 -9.97
N GLU A 799 55.78 -15.97 -10.06
CA GLU A 799 54.85 -15.64 -11.12
C GLU A 799 53.60 -14.93 -10.52
N ILE A 800 53.31 -13.74 -11.07
CA ILE A 800 52.11 -12.96 -10.65
C ILE A 800 51.25 -12.80 -11.88
N SER A 801 50.01 -13.26 -11.77
CA SER A 801 49.03 -13.16 -12.85
C SER A 801 47.73 -12.51 -12.37
N SER A 802 47.11 -11.78 -13.29
CA SER A 802 45.76 -11.20 -13.07
C SER A 802 44.86 -11.57 -14.24
N ALA A 803 43.66 -12.04 -13.92
CA ALA A 803 42.61 -12.41 -14.89
C ALA A 803 41.23 -11.92 -14.45
N ARG A 804 40.34 -11.80 -15.41
CA ARG A 804 38.93 -11.56 -15.12
C ARG A 804 38.12 -12.85 -15.34
N HIS A 805 37.47 -13.33 -14.30
CA HIS A 805 36.66 -14.56 -14.36
C HIS A 805 35.27 -14.35 -13.70
N ASN A 806 34.19 -14.62 -14.42
CA ASN A 806 32.81 -14.57 -13.92
C ASN A 806 32.43 -13.29 -13.14
N GLY A 807 32.89 -12.12 -13.60
CA GLY A 807 32.58 -10.85 -12.92
C GLY A 807 33.46 -10.54 -11.71
N SER A 808 34.48 -11.37 -11.45
CA SER A 808 35.45 -11.18 -10.38
C SER A 808 36.86 -10.97 -10.96
N LEU A 809 37.69 -10.24 -10.24
CA LEU A 809 39.14 -10.16 -10.46
C LEU A 809 39.77 -11.36 -9.77
N GLU A 810 40.58 -12.13 -10.50
CA GLU A 810 41.43 -13.18 -9.94
C GLU A 810 42.90 -12.72 -10.01
N LEU A 811 43.53 -12.64 -8.84
CA LEU A 811 44.94 -12.33 -8.68
C LEU A 811 45.66 -13.56 -8.12
N THR A 812 46.67 -14.05 -8.82
CA THR A 812 47.42 -15.24 -8.41
C THR A 812 48.92 -14.89 -8.23
N VAL A 813 49.49 -15.34 -7.11
CA VAL A 813 50.89 -15.27 -6.82
C VAL A 813 51.40 -16.70 -6.63
N ALA A 814 52.28 -17.16 -7.52
CA ALA A 814 52.85 -18.51 -7.49
C ALA A 814 54.39 -18.45 -7.35
N ASP A 815 54.95 -19.39 -6.59
CA ASP A 815 56.38 -19.58 -6.46
C ASP A 815 56.76 -21.04 -6.71
N ASP A 816 57.98 -21.25 -7.15
CA ASP A 816 58.59 -22.56 -7.33
C ASP A 816 59.48 -22.95 -6.12
N GLY A 817 59.18 -22.41 -4.95
CA GLY A 817 59.89 -22.66 -3.71
C GLY A 817 59.65 -24.05 -3.13
N ARG A 818 59.93 -24.22 -1.84
CA ARG A 818 59.80 -25.51 -1.14
C ARG A 818 58.40 -26.02 -0.94
N GLY A 819 57.37 -25.16 -1.13
CA GLY A 819 55.98 -25.53 -0.87
C GLY A 819 55.62 -25.64 0.60
N ILE A 820 54.33 -26.07 0.84
CA ILE A 820 53.73 -26.24 2.16
C ILE A 820 53.40 -27.75 2.32
N LYS A 821 53.73 -28.31 3.49
CA LYS A 821 53.36 -29.71 3.77
C LYS A 821 51.84 -29.86 3.90
N PRO A 822 51.23 -30.97 3.44
CA PRO A 822 49.77 -31.17 3.46
C PRO A 822 49.16 -30.99 4.85
N GLU A 823 49.85 -31.39 5.92
CA GLU A 823 49.39 -31.28 7.32
C GLU A 823 49.30 -29.82 7.84
N HIS A 824 49.80 -28.87 7.07
CA HIS A 824 49.87 -27.46 7.40
C HIS A 824 48.93 -26.59 6.56
N ILE A 825 48.39 -27.05 5.43
CA ILE A 825 47.61 -26.26 4.48
C ILE A 825 46.41 -25.62 5.18
N ASP A 826 45.64 -26.37 5.96
CA ASP A 826 44.45 -25.86 6.69
C ASP A 826 44.82 -24.87 7.81
N LYS A 827 46.10 -24.83 8.22
CA LYS A 827 46.57 -23.99 9.34
C LYS A 827 47.23 -22.69 8.94
N VAL A 828 47.60 -22.54 7.65
CA VAL A 828 48.41 -21.39 7.19
C VAL A 828 47.74 -20.05 7.30
N PHE A 829 46.38 -20.02 7.35
CA PHE A 829 45.59 -18.80 7.60
C PHE A 829 45.27 -18.57 9.08
N GLY A 830 45.68 -19.50 9.97
CA GLY A 830 45.54 -19.35 11.40
C GLY A 830 46.56 -18.33 11.94
N PRO A 831 46.19 -17.43 12.87
CA PRO A 831 47.10 -16.51 13.48
C PRO A 831 48.21 -17.27 14.24
N LEU A 832 49.45 -16.76 14.19
CA LEU A 832 50.66 -17.29 14.86
C LEU A 832 51.16 -18.63 14.30
N PHE A 833 50.60 -19.12 13.20
CA PHE A 833 51.15 -20.32 12.57
C PHE A 833 52.30 -19.95 11.63
N SER A 834 53.47 -20.48 11.91
CA SER A 834 54.65 -20.30 11.07
C SER A 834 55.51 -21.57 11.09
N THR A 835 55.97 -21.99 9.92
CA THR A 835 56.94 -23.10 9.75
C THR A 835 58.35 -22.55 9.57
N LYS A 836 58.52 -21.25 9.66
CA LYS A 836 59.81 -20.55 9.49
C LYS A 836 60.46 -20.38 10.85
N ALA A 837 61.83 -20.54 10.91
CA ALA A 837 62.63 -20.25 12.14
C ALA A 837 62.51 -18.79 12.60
N PHE A 838 62.05 -17.92 11.69
CA PHE A 838 62.00 -16.47 11.90
C PHE A 838 60.66 -15.93 11.24
N GLY A 839 59.62 -15.80 12.03
CA GLY A 839 58.33 -15.17 11.55
C GLY A 839 57.21 -15.38 12.55
N VAL A 840 56.46 -14.31 12.82
CA VAL A 840 55.38 -14.30 13.83
C VAL A 840 54.14 -15.07 13.35
N GLY A 841 54.07 -15.44 12.07
CA GLY A 841 52.90 -16.16 11.50
C GLY A 841 51.65 -15.28 11.35
N LEU A 842 51.79 -13.97 11.16
CA LEU A 842 50.70 -13.03 10.98
C LEU A 842 50.48 -12.61 9.52
N GLY A 843 51.40 -12.90 8.58
CA GLY A 843 51.33 -12.42 7.21
C GLY A 843 50.15 -12.96 6.42
N LEU A 844 49.93 -14.29 6.36
CA LEU A 844 48.79 -14.91 5.66
C LEU A 844 47.45 -14.66 6.33
N PRO A 845 47.34 -14.67 7.67
CA PRO A 845 46.13 -14.19 8.36
C PRO A 845 45.75 -12.74 8.01
N LEU A 846 46.72 -11.86 7.89
CA LEU A 846 46.49 -10.47 7.48
C LEU A 846 46.04 -10.37 6.02
N VAL A 847 46.62 -11.16 5.12
CA VAL A 847 46.19 -11.24 3.71
C VAL A 847 44.73 -11.69 3.64
N LYS A 848 44.36 -12.77 4.34
CA LYS A 848 43.00 -13.28 4.42
C LYS A 848 42.01 -12.20 4.91
N ARG A 849 42.38 -11.50 5.98
CA ARG A 849 41.56 -10.41 6.52
C ARG A 849 41.39 -9.24 5.55
N ILE A 850 42.42 -8.88 4.80
CA ILE A 850 42.35 -7.83 3.78
C ILE A 850 41.39 -8.29 2.65
N VAL A 851 41.49 -9.54 2.20
CA VAL A 851 40.63 -10.09 1.16
C VAL A 851 39.16 -10.15 1.61
N GLU A 852 38.88 -10.68 2.81
CA GLU A 852 37.54 -10.73 3.40
C GLU A 852 36.93 -9.34 3.59
N ALA A 853 37.75 -8.37 3.98
CA ALA A 853 37.33 -6.98 4.10
C ALA A 853 36.97 -6.33 2.73
N HIS A 854 37.49 -6.89 1.63
CA HIS A 854 37.11 -6.52 0.26
C HIS A 854 36.03 -7.42 -0.33
N ASP A 855 35.30 -8.21 0.49
CA ASP A 855 34.25 -9.16 0.09
C ASP A 855 34.78 -10.23 -0.90
N GLY A 856 36.05 -10.56 -0.79
CA GLY A 856 36.73 -11.51 -1.64
C GLY A 856 36.97 -12.88 -1.00
N GLU A 857 37.52 -13.78 -1.79
CA GLU A 857 37.89 -15.13 -1.37
C GLU A 857 39.39 -15.35 -1.61
N ILE A 858 40.04 -16.12 -0.73
CA ILE A 858 41.43 -16.52 -0.85
C ILE A 858 41.58 -18.02 -0.78
N GLY A 859 42.35 -18.61 -1.68
CA GLY A 859 42.72 -20.02 -1.71
C GLY A 859 44.22 -20.20 -1.75
N VAL A 860 44.72 -21.33 -1.27
CA VAL A 860 46.10 -21.75 -1.34
C VAL A 860 46.18 -23.19 -1.87
N GLU A 861 47.02 -23.38 -2.89
CA GLU A 861 47.37 -24.68 -3.43
C GLU A 861 48.89 -24.83 -3.34
N SER A 862 49.35 -25.95 -2.79
CA SER A 862 50.79 -26.11 -2.58
C SER A 862 51.19 -27.59 -2.56
N ASP A 863 52.24 -27.92 -3.28
CA ASP A 863 52.87 -29.21 -3.27
C ASP A 863 54.26 -29.11 -2.61
N TRP A 864 54.55 -29.94 -1.63
CA TRP A 864 55.84 -29.97 -0.97
C TRP A 864 56.97 -30.31 -1.96
N GLY A 865 57.94 -29.41 -2.08
CA GLY A 865 59.10 -29.51 -3.01
C GLY A 865 58.84 -28.91 -4.39
N LYS A 866 57.62 -28.44 -4.73
CA LYS A 866 57.29 -27.90 -6.06
C LYS A 866 56.93 -26.43 -6.07
N GLY A 867 56.41 -25.93 -4.92
CA GLY A 867 56.05 -24.55 -4.80
C GLY A 867 54.67 -24.29 -4.20
N THR A 868 54.27 -23.04 -4.15
CA THR A 868 52.96 -22.58 -3.62
C THR A 868 52.31 -21.64 -4.58
N GLN A 869 50.97 -21.75 -4.73
CA GLN A 869 50.12 -20.82 -5.44
C GLN A 869 49.05 -20.28 -4.48
N VAL A 870 48.97 -18.97 -4.39
CA VAL A 870 47.90 -18.27 -3.64
C VAL A 870 47.04 -17.53 -4.63
N THR A 871 45.74 -17.83 -4.62
CA THR A 871 44.75 -17.24 -5.51
C THR A 871 43.76 -16.39 -4.71
N ILE A 872 43.56 -15.15 -5.12
CA ILE A 872 42.63 -14.18 -4.51
C ILE A 872 41.57 -13.81 -5.54
N ARG A 873 40.32 -13.84 -5.14
CA ARG A 873 39.16 -13.42 -5.94
C ARG A 873 38.47 -12.22 -5.32
N LEU A 874 38.37 -11.13 -6.05
CA LEU A 874 37.71 -9.91 -5.60
C LEU A 874 36.55 -9.58 -6.55
N PRO A 875 35.34 -9.20 -6.03
CA PRO A 875 34.23 -8.80 -6.88
C PRO A 875 34.54 -7.47 -7.61
N LEU A 876 34.19 -7.39 -8.91
CA LEU A 876 34.40 -6.18 -9.73
C LEU A 876 33.23 -5.19 -9.61
N ASP A 877 32.00 -5.69 -9.39
CA ASP A 877 30.82 -4.87 -9.19
C ASP A 877 30.54 -4.73 -7.68
N ARG A 878 31.00 -3.64 -7.09
CA ARG A 878 30.45 -3.17 -5.82
C ARG A 878 29.35 -2.16 -6.12
N SER A 879 28.10 -2.58 -6.06
CA SER A 879 26.97 -1.70 -5.77
C SER A 879 27.04 -1.29 -4.30
N HIS A 880 27.96 -0.41 -3.93
CA HIS A 880 28.04 0.13 -2.58
C HIS A 880 27.26 1.43 -2.48
N GLU A 881 26.16 1.40 -1.73
CA GLU A 881 25.75 2.54 -0.92
C GLU A 881 26.87 2.87 0.07
N PRO A 882 27.23 4.14 0.23
CA PRO A 882 28.17 4.55 1.28
C PRO A 882 27.53 4.26 2.62
N ILE A 883 28.13 3.39 3.41
CA ILE A 883 27.85 3.26 4.85
C ILE A 883 28.49 4.48 5.49
N GLU A 884 27.69 5.56 5.69
CA GLU A 884 28.03 6.63 6.61
C GLU A 884 27.91 6.17 8.07
#